data_66dc164721859da39af169cd42eddf7c
#
_entry.id   66dc164721859da39af169cd42eddf7c
#
_cell.length_a   1.000
_cell.length_b   1.000
_cell.length_c   1.000
_cell.angle_alpha   90.00
_cell.angle_beta   90.00
_cell.angle_gamma   90.00
#
_symmetry.space_group_name_H-M   'P 1'
#
loop_
_entity.id
_entity.type
_entity.pdbx_description
1 polymer ?
#
loop_
_entity_poly.entity_id
_entity_poly.type
_entity_poly.pdbx_seq_one_letter_code
_entity_poly.pdbx_strand_id
1 'polypeptide(L)'
;MDDEIKDGEELNAKDLNDANEAPADGKGEEHSDYKPVNRFDASAVHHLSGMYQNWFLDYASYVILERAVPHIEDGLKPVQRRILHSMKRMDDGRYNKVANIVGHTMQFHPHGDASIGDALVQMGQKDLVIDCQGNWGNILTGDPAAAPRYIEARLSKFALDVVFNPKTTEWQLSYDGRNKEPITLPVKFPLLLAQGAEGIAVGLSSKILPHNLDLCDAAVSYLKGQPFNLYPDFPTGGSIDVCKYNDGQRGGMLKVRAKIEKLDNKTLAIREIPFSKTTATLIDSILRAIEKGKIKAKKVEDNTAASVEILVHLAPGVSSDKTIDALYAFSDCEINLSPNCCVIQDNKPCFLSVSDVLRYNVDCTMGLLRKELQIRRGELLEQLFFASLERIFIEERIYKERGFENATDMDVAVAFVDKKLAPFAKDFVREVTRDDILRLMEIKMQRILKFNKDKADELMAKIKAELKDIDYDLAHMTDVTIDWFKFIKDKYGKHHPRLTEIKSFDTIVATTVVEANEKLYINRQEGFIGTGLKKDEFVCNCSDIDDIIVFFKDGKFKVVKVADKIFVGKNVLWLQVYNKNDRRTTYNVVYRDGQNGPHYIKRFNVPTVTRDREYDITRGEKGSRIMYFTANPNGEAEIIKVILEANPRLRKVIIEKDFSLVPIKGRGAKGQLVTRNPVHRIGLKSHGHSTLGGREVWFDPDVNRINYDEHGRLLGEFNEDDAILVVLETGEFYITNFDANNHYEDNIRIIEKWEPEKAWTAVVVDADNGGFYYLKRFCMEATQRKQSFLGDNPKNRFVLLTDTPFPRLEVTFGGNDAHREPMVVDAEEFIAVKGFKAKGKRLTTFDVEKVTELEPLRFPKPPADDNDNEEDDEPVDLDRDAGKSQQQVIDEMTGQLNLFTDGNGDNVLE
;
A
#
# COMPACT_ATOMS: atom_id res chain seq x y z
N MET A 1 -44.53 -27.12 -17.55
CA MET A 1 -45.25 -25.85 -17.57
C MET A 1 -44.16 -24.81 -17.55
N ASP A 2 -43.92 -24.44 -18.77
CA ASP A 2 -42.90 -23.52 -19.22
C ASP A 2 -43.34 -22.08 -18.91
N ASP A 3 -42.47 -21.23 -18.48
CA ASP A 3 -42.52 -19.82 -18.78
C ASP A 3 -41.12 -19.23 -18.73
N GLU A 4 -40.75 -18.76 -19.90
CA GLU A 4 -39.50 -18.11 -20.30
C GLU A 4 -39.30 -16.78 -19.56
N ILE A 5 -38.10 -16.53 -19.05
CA ILE A 5 -37.65 -15.18 -18.70
C ILE A 5 -36.75 -14.70 -19.82
N LYS A 6 -37.23 -13.70 -20.53
CA LYS A 6 -36.54 -12.96 -21.58
C LYS A 6 -35.62 -11.89 -21.00
N ASP A 7 -34.52 -11.80 -21.64
CA ASP A 7 -33.43 -10.85 -21.75
C ASP A 7 -33.62 -9.43 -21.22
N GLY A 8 -32.52 -8.95 -20.58
CA GLY A 8 -32.33 -7.61 -20.06
C GLY A 8 -32.26 -6.57 -21.21
N GLU A 9 -33.02 -5.52 -21.08
CA GLU A 9 -32.92 -4.32 -21.89
C GLU A 9 -31.95 -3.31 -21.25
N GLU A 10 -31.01 -2.83 -22.07
CA GLU A 10 -30.18 -1.67 -21.81
C GLU A 10 -31.05 -0.43 -21.62
N LEU A 11 -30.97 0.20 -20.46
CA LEU A 11 -31.60 1.49 -20.18
C LEU A 11 -30.93 2.61 -21.00
N ASN A 12 -31.59 3.07 -22.00
CA ASN A 12 -31.19 4.20 -22.83
C ASN A 12 -31.46 5.52 -22.10
N ALA A 13 -30.54 6.46 -22.22
CA ALA A 13 -30.55 7.79 -21.58
C ALA A 13 -31.71 8.74 -22.00
N LYS A 14 -32.81 8.19 -22.48
CA LYS A 14 -34.01 8.96 -22.88
C LYS A 14 -35.16 8.91 -21.88
N ASP A 15 -35.11 8.01 -20.88
CA ASP A 15 -36.27 7.78 -20.01
C ASP A 15 -36.25 8.58 -18.70
N LEU A 16 -35.39 9.60 -18.60
CA LEU A 16 -35.27 10.46 -17.39
C LEU A 16 -36.15 11.72 -17.42
N ASN A 17 -37.01 11.91 -18.44
CA ASN A 17 -37.82 13.13 -18.54
C ASN A 17 -39.33 12.96 -18.24
N ASP A 18 -39.82 11.76 -17.97
CA ASP A 18 -41.30 11.52 -17.86
C ASP A 18 -41.79 11.16 -16.44
N ALA A 19 -41.10 11.59 -15.38
CA ALA A 19 -41.55 11.36 -14.01
C ALA A 19 -42.08 12.62 -13.33
N ASN A 20 -42.98 13.35 -13.96
CA ASN A 20 -43.75 14.43 -13.33
C ASN A 20 -45.13 14.59 -13.98
N GLU A 21 -45.96 13.55 -13.97
CA GLU A 21 -47.39 13.76 -14.15
C GLU A 21 -48.16 13.02 -13.05
N ALA A 22 -48.85 13.79 -12.22
CA ALA A 22 -49.89 13.31 -11.31
C ALA A 22 -51.18 13.06 -12.06
N PRO A 23 -52.00 12.03 -11.71
CA PRO A 23 -53.25 11.74 -12.39
C PRO A 23 -54.32 12.82 -12.10
N ALA A 24 -54.86 13.38 -13.17
CA ALA A 24 -55.98 14.29 -13.09
C ALA A 24 -57.27 13.51 -13.35
N ASP A 25 -58.10 13.43 -12.33
CA ASP A 25 -59.52 13.12 -12.45
C ASP A 25 -60.32 14.45 -12.41
N GLY A 26 -61.26 14.61 -13.34
CA GLY A 26 -62.38 15.55 -13.10
C GLY A 26 -62.63 16.56 -14.24
N LYS A 27 -63.68 16.27 -14.97
CA LYS A 27 -64.32 17.07 -15.99
C LYS A 27 -64.49 18.55 -15.62
N GLY A 28 -64.10 19.42 -16.53
CA GLY A 28 -64.43 20.82 -16.51
C GLY A 28 -63.88 21.48 -17.79
N GLU A 29 -64.78 21.77 -18.72
CA GLU A 29 -64.45 22.63 -19.90
C GLU A 29 -64.12 24.02 -19.39
N GLU A 30 -62.87 24.41 -19.41
CA GLU A 30 -62.48 25.82 -19.39
C GLU A 30 -61.42 26.05 -20.48
N HIS A 31 -61.77 27.02 -21.33
CA HIS A 31 -60.90 27.55 -22.38
C HIS A 31 -59.56 27.97 -21.79
N SER A 32 -58.52 27.19 -22.01
CA SER A 32 -57.16 27.65 -21.74
C SER A 32 -56.78 28.64 -22.79
N ASP A 33 -56.71 29.90 -22.40
CA ASP A 33 -56.05 30.95 -23.16
C ASP A 33 -54.51 30.68 -23.23
N TYR A 34 -54.13 29.58 -23.87
CA TYR A 34 -52.74 29.33 -24.21
C TYR A 34 -52.38 30.30 -25.37
N LYS A 35 -51.89 31.47 -25.03
CA LYS A 35 -51.20 32.31 -25.97
C LYS A 35 -49.85 31.71 -26.26
N PRO A 36 -49.56 31.28 -27.51
CA PRO A 36 -48.24 30.82 -27.87
C PRO A 36 -47.24 31.92 -27.52
N VAL A 37 -46.28 31.60 -26.65
CA VAL A 37 -45.21 32.53 -26.29
C VAL A 37 -44.53 32.99 -27.58
N ASN A 38 -44.60 34.30 -27.83
CA ASN A 38 -44.05 34.91 -29.02
C ASN A 38 -42.53 34.63 -29.01
N ARG A 39 -42.04 33.87 -29.97
CA ARG A 39 -40.64 33.42 -30.04
C ARG A 39 -39.61 34.56 -30.07
N PHE A 40 -40.08 35.80 -30.08
CA PHE A 40 -39.28 37.02 -30.11
C PHE A 40 -39.43 37.93 -28.90
N ASP A 41 -40.04 37.44 -27.82
CA ASP A 41 -40.07 38.22 -26.59
C ASP A 41 -38.68 38.14 -25.93
N ALA A 42 -37.95 39.25 -26.07
CA ALA A 42 -36.57 39.35 -25.51
C ALA A 42 -36.50 39.15 -23.99
N SER A 43 -37.64 39.31 -23.26
CA SER A 43 -37.73 39.08 -21.82
C SER A 43 -37.74 37.59 -21.45
N ALA A 44 -38.10 36.71 -22.42
CA ALA A 44 -38.14 35.26 -22.26
C ALA A 44 -36.87 34.54 -22.74
N VAL A 45 -35.89 35.29 -23.31
CA VAL A 45 -34.65 34.70 -23.83
C VAL A 45 -33.62 34.65 -22.72
N HIS A 46 -33.36 33.46 -22.21
CA HIS A 46 -32.23 33.21 -21.31
C HIS A 46 -30.97 32.93 -22.11
N HIS A 47 -29.96 33.78 -21.96
CA HIS A 47 -28.66 33.56 -22.57
C HIS A 47 -27.95 32.41 -21.90
N LEU A 48 -27.39 31.48 -22.68
CA LEU A 48 -26.66 30.30 -22.17
C LEU A 48 -25.52 30.70 -21.23
N SER A 49 -24.83 31.80 -21.51
CA SER A 49 -23.80 32.38 -20.63
C SER A 49 -24.33 32.72 -19.24
N GLY A 50 -25.53 33.34 -19.15
CA GLY A 50 -26.18 33.62 -17.86
C GLY A 50 -26.62 32.39 -17.12
N MET A 51 -27.06 31.34 -17.81
CA MET A 51 -27.38 30.04 -17.17
C MET A 51 -26.12 29.40 -16.60
N TYR A 52 -24.98 29.40 -17.31
CA TYR A 52 -23.71 28.90 -16.78
C TYR A 52 -23.16 29.76 -15.66
N GLN A 53 -23.23 31.09 -15.80
CA GLN A 53 -22.65 32.03 -14.83
C GLN A 53 -23.41 32.04 -13.48
N ASN A 54 -24.73 31.93 -13.52
CA ASN A 54 -25.56 32.01 -12.31
C ASN A 54 -26.05 30.64 -11.84
N TRP A 55 -26.89 29.97 -12.63
CA TRP A 55 -27.57 28.74 -12.16
C TRP A 55 -26.66 27.56 -12.02
N PHE A 56 -25.74 27.35 -12.98
CA PHE A 56 -24.83 26.20 -12.94
C PHE A 56 -23.77 26.37 -11.85
N LEU A 57 -23.22 27.58 -11.68
CA LEU A 57 -22.25 27.87 -10.63
C LEU A 57 -22.89 27.77 -9.25
N ASP A 58 -24.12 28.29 -9.05
CA ASP A 58 -24.84 28.15 -7.79
C ASP A 58 -25.11 26.70 -7.45
N TYR A 59 -25.56 25.89 -8.42
CA TYR A 59 -25.78 24.47 -8.24
C TYR A 59 -24.47 23.71 -7.96
N ALA A 60 -23.41 23.99 -8.74
CA ALA A 60 -22.11 23.38 -8.54
C ALA A 60 -21.54 23.71 -7.16
N SER A 61 -21.62 24.97 -6.73
CA SER A 61 -21.21 25.42 -5.42
C SER A 61 -21.99 24.71 -4.31
N TYR A 62 -23.32 24.62 -4.43
CA TYR A 62 -24.15 23.89 -3.49
C TYR A 62 -23.78 22.41 -3.39
N VAL A 63 -23.56 21.72 -4.52
CA VAL A 63 -23.16 20.30 -4.52
C VAL A 63 -21.79 20.09 -3.88
N ILE A 64 -20.86 21.01 -4.08
CA ILE A 64 -19.51 20.95 -3.49
C ILE A 64 -19.58 21.18 -1.98
N LEU A 65 -20.16 22.31 -1.55
CA LEU A 65 -20.10 22.76 -0.17
C LEU A 65 -21.12 22.03 0.74
N GLU A 66 -22.33 21.75 0.22
CA GLU A 66 -23.46 21.30 1.04
C GLU A 66 -23.85 19.82 0.84
N ARG A 67 -23.07 19.04 0.03
CA ARG A 67 -23.47 17.66 -0.25
C ARG A 67 -22.30 16.68 -0.29
N ALA A 68 -21.34 16.90 -1.20
CA ALA A 68 -20.44 15.84 -1.63
C ALA A 68 -19.09 15.81 -0.90
N VAL A 69 -18.56 16.99 -0.53
CA VAL A 69 -17.22 17.12 0.04
C VAL A 69 -17.32 17.28 1.56
N PRO A 70 -16.52 16.55 2.35
CA PRO A 70 -16.52 16.67 3.81
C PRO A 70 -15.81 17.96 4.26
N HIS A 71 -16.26 18.52 5.39
CA HIS A 71 -15.59 19.64 6.06
C HIS A 71 -14.35 19.13 6.82
N ILE A 72 -13.27 19.91 6.84
CA ILE A 72 -12.03 19.52 7.50
C ILE A 72 -12.16 19.57 9.02
N GLU A 73 -12.99 20.45 9.57
CA GLU A 73 -13.13 20.70 11.00
C GLU A 73 -13.69 19.46 11.74
N ASP A 74 -14.75 18.85 11.22
CA ASP A 74 -15.40 17.70 11.85
C ASP A 74 -15.32 16.41 11.03
N GLY A 75 -14.80 16.48 9.81
CA GLY A 75 -14.66 15.32 8.93
C GLY A 75 -15.98 14.81 8.35
N LEU A 76 -17.04 15.57 8.40
CA LEU A 76 -18.39 15.13 8.07
C LEU A 76 -18.97 15.88 6.86
N LYS A 77 -19.77 15.17 6.09
CA LYS A 77 -20.68 15.79 5.13
C LYS A 77 -21.90 16.36 5.87
N PRO A 78 -22.61 17.38 5.33
CA PRO A 78 -23.77 17.97 6.00
C PRO A 78 -24.83 16.96 6.43
N VAL A 79 -25.15 15.96 5.61
CA VAL A 79 -26.10 14.90 5.98
C VAL A 79 -25.64 14.09 7.18
N GLN A 80 -24.37 13.72 7.25
CA GLN A 80 -23.78 12.94 8.35
C GLN A 80 -23.81 13.75 9.66
N ARG A 81 -23.46 15.04 9.58
CA ARG A 81 -23.51 15.97 10.73
C ARG A 81 -24.93 16.09 11.27
N ARG A 82 -25.93 16.23 10.41
CA ARG A 82 -27.34 16.32 10.76
C ARG A 82 -27.89 15.03 11.38
N ILE A 83 -27.42 13.86 10.88
CA ILE A 83 -27.73 12.56 11.48
C ILE A 83 -27.18 12.47 12.91
N LEU A 84 -25.90 12.76 13.13
CA LEU A 84 -25.31 12.71 14.47
C LEU A 84 -25.95 13.72 15.42
N HIS A 85 -26.26 14.94 14.93
CA HIS A 85 -27.00 15.92 15.70
C HIS A 85 -28.40 15.42 16.11
N SER A 86 -29.12 14.80 15.18
CA SER A 86 -30.44 14.22 15.45
C SER A 86 -30.35 13.09 16.47
N MET A 87 -29.38 12.18 16.31
CA MET A 87 -29.14 11.11 17.26
C MET A 87 -28.81 11.65 18.66
N LYS A 88 -28.01 12.74 18.75
CA LYS A 88 -27.70 13.37 20.06
C LYS A 88 -28.88 14.00 20.72
N ARG A 89 -29.80 14.59 19.97
CA ARG A 89 -31.06 15.12 20.51
C ARG A 89 -32.03 14.07 21.02
N MET A 90 -31.94 12.85 20.42
CA MET A 90 -32.76 11.70 20.79
C MET A 90 -32.08 10.79 21.83
N ASP A 91 -30.85 11.08 22.23
CA ASP A 91 -29.99 10.22 23.02
C ASP A 91 -30.53 10.08 24.47
N ASP A 92 -31.04 8.89 24.77
CA ASP A 92 -31.44 8.42 26.10
C ASP A 92 -30.66 7.17 26.54
N GLY A 93 -29.58 6.81 25.80
CA GLY A 93 -28.72 5.66 26.02
C GLY A 93 -29.28 4.33 25.45
N ARG A 94 -30.49 4.31 24.91
CA ARG A 94 -31.13 3.14 24.32
C ARG A 94 -30.99 3.16 22.78
N TYR A 95 -31.20 2.00 22.16
CA TYR A 95 -31.30 1.90 20.72
C TYR A 95 -32.61 2.51 20.20
N ASN A 96 -32.51 3.27 19.14
CA ASN A 96 -33.63 3.87 18.42
C ASN A 96 -33.75 3.22 17.03
N LYS A 97 -34.98 3.03 16.55
CA LYS A 97 -35.24 2.57 15.17
C LYS A 97 -34.63 3.56 14.18
N VAL A 98 -33.93 3.04 13.17
CA VAL A 98 -33.34 3.86 12.11
C VAL A 98 -34.41 4.73 11.44
N ALA A 99 -35.62 4.21 11.23
CA ALA A 99 -36.74 4.97 10.69
C ALA A 99 -37.08 6.22 11.53
N ASN A 100 -36.97 6.15 12.88
CA ASN A 100 -37.22 7.30 13.75
C ASN A 100 -36.10 8.32 13.66
N ILE A 101 -34.84 7.86 13.58
CA ILE A 101 -33.68 8.73 13.39
C ILE A 101 -33.78 9.47 12.06
N VAL A 102 -34.12 8.76 10.98
CA VAL A 102 -34.33 9.35 9.65
C VAL A 102 -35.41 10.40 9.69
N GLY A 103 -36.58 10.08 10.24
CA GLY A 103 -37.70 11.04 10.40
C GLY A 103 -37.34 12.28 11.22
N HIS A 104 -36.56 12.12 12.32
CA HIS A 104 -36.09 13.25 13.10
C HIS A 104 -35.04 14.09 12.33
N THR A 105 -34.20 13.46 11.52
CA THR A 105 -33.16 14.15 10.72
C THR A 105 -33.77 15.02 9.63
N MET A 106 -34.93 14.67 9.09
CA MET A 106 -35.64 15.46 8.08
C MET A 106 -36.01 16.90 8.56
N GLN A 107 -36.01 17.14 9.88
CA GLN A 107 -36.16 18.50 10.41
C GLN A 107 -34.98 19.43 10.06
N PHE A 108 -33.83 18.86 9.70
CA PHE A 108 -32.60 19.57 9.42
C PHE A 108 -32.15 19.38 7.97
N HIS A 109 -32.54 18.29 7.31
CA HIS A 109 -32.08 17.92 6.00
C HIS A 109 -33.20 17.97 4.96
N PRO A 110 -33.13 18.87 3.97
CA PRO A 110 -34.22 19.11 3.01
C PRO A 110 -34.19 18.15 1.83
N HIS A 111 -33.83 16.87 2.03
CA HIS A 111 -33.77 15.85 0.99
C HIS A 111 -34.52 14.58 1.43
N GLY A 112 -34.74 13.65 0.48
CA GLY A 112 -35.52 12.44 0.72
C GLY A 112 -34.93 11.55 1.84
N ASP A 113 -35.81 10.87 2.53
CA ASP A 113 -35.56 9.94 3.63
C ASP A 113 -34.61 8.79 3.26
N ALA A 114 -34.69 8.30 2.03
CA ALA A 114 -33.79 7.26 1.53
C ALA A 114 -32.32 7.68 1.61
N SER A 115 -32.00 8.92 1.20
CA SER A 115 -30.61 9.43 1.24
C SER A 115 -30.07 9.55 2.68
N ILE A 116 -30.94 9.87 3.65
CA ILE A 116 -30.56 9.89 5.08
C ILE A 116 -30.35 8.48 5.59
N GLY A 117 -31.24 7.54 5.21
CA GLY A 117 -31.13 6.14 5.58
C GLY A 117 -29.84 5.50 5.08
N ASP A 118 -29.51 5.71 3.81
CA ASP A 118 -28.27 5.20 3.19
C ASP A 118 -27.02 5.77 3.85
N ALA A 119 -27.01 7.08 4.14
CA ALA A 119 -25.91 7.73 4.84
C ALA A 119 -25.73 7.18 6.26
N LEU A 120 -26.84 6.94 6.98
CA LEU A 120 -26.80 6.35 8.32
C LEU A 120 -26.27 4.92 8.29
N VAL A 121 -26.72 4.10 7.31
CA VAL A 121 -26.20 2.72 7.12
C VAL A 121 -24.71 2.74 6.85
N GLN A 122 -24.24 3.58 5.92
CA GLN A 122 -22.80 3.70 5.62
C GLN A 122 -21.97 4.13 6.84
N MET A 123 -22.50 5.03 7.69
CA MET A 123 -21.82 5.42 8.94
C MET A 123 -21.80 4.28 9.96
N GLY A 124 -22.88 3.52 10.07
CA GLY A 124 -22.97 2.37 10.97
C GLY A 124 -22.02 1.24 10.59
N GLN A 125 -21.89 0.96 9.28
CA GLN A 125 -20.98 -0.06 8.76
C GLN A 125 -19.49 0.24 9.02
N LYS A 126 -19.13 1.49 9.36
CA LYS A 126 -17.77 1.87 9.73
C LYS A 126 -17.43 1.57 11.21
N ASP A 127 -18.39 1.15 12.01
CA ASP A 127 -18.26 0.67 13.40
C ASP A 127 -17.42 1.57 14.31
N LEU A 128 -17.60 2.89 14.23
CA LEU A 128 -16.85 3.84 15.05
C LEU A 128 -17.76 4.78 15.85
N VAL A 129 -18.65 5.52 15.18
CA VAL A 129 -19.47 6.56 15.81
C VAL A 129 -20.87 6.09 16.16
N ILE A 130 -21.32 4.95 15.62
CA ILE A 130 -22.67 4.42 15.76
C ILE A 130 -22.59 2.95 16.18
N ASP A 131 -23.24 2.60 17.29
CA ASP A 131 -23.52 1.23 17.68
C ASP A 131 -24.74 0.74 16.90
N CYS A 132 -24.61 -0.40 16.22
CA CYS A 132 -25.62 -0.98 15.35
C CYS A 132 -26.28 -2.20 15.97
N GLN A 133 -27.60 -2.37 15.79
CA GLN A 133 -28.36 -3.55 16.16
C GLN A 133 -29.27 -4.01 15.02
N GLY A 134 -29.26 -5.30 14.74
CA GLY A 134 -29.99 -5.89 13.60
C GLY A 134 -29.09 -6.11 12.39
N ASN A 135 -29.70 -6.33 11.22
CA ASN A 135 -28.97 -6.59 9.98
C ASN A 135 -28.65 -5.27 9.24
N TRP A 136 -27.42 -4.79 9.37
CA TRP A 136 -26.93 -3.59 8.71
C TRP A 136 -26.23 -3.85 7.37
N GLY A 137 -26.46 -5.05 6.78
CA GLY A 137 -25.76 -5.49 5.59
C GLY A 137 -24.37 -6.07 5.91
N ASN A 138 -23.66 -6.43 4.87
CA ASN A 138 -22.31 -6.98 5.01
C ASN A 138 -21.39 -6.36 3.95
N ILE A 139 -20.37 -5.66 4.40
CA ILE A 139 -19.39 -5.00 3.51
C ILE A 139 -18.52 -6.00 2.74
N LEU A 140 -18.41 -7.24 3.22
CA LEU A 140 -17.62 -8.29 2.58
C LEU A 140 -18.40 -8.96 1.46
N THR A 141 -19.66 -9.32 1.69
CA THR A 141 -20.50 -9.99 0.67
C THR A 141 -21.25 -9.00 -0.22
N GLY A 142 -21.46 -7.77 0.24
CA GLY A 142 -22.24 -6.75 -0.46
C GLY A 142 -23.74 -6.84 -0.20
N ASP A 143 -24.14 -7.68 0.76
CA ASP A 143 -25.55 -7.78 1.14
C ASP A 143 -26.10 -6.45 1.65
N PRO A 144 -27.26 -6.00 1.21
CA PRO A 144 -27.87 -4.76 1.65
C PRO A 144 -28.35 -4.82 3.10
N ALA A 145 -28.42 -3.67 3.76
CA ALA A 145 -29.03 -3.56 5.07
C ALA A 145 -30.54 -3.86 5.00
N ALA A 146 -31.08 -4.34 6.11
CA ALA A 146 -32.53 -4.48 6.26
C ALA A 146 -33.21 -3.09 6.26
N ALA A 147 -34.49 -3.06 5.96
CA ALA A 147 -35.24 -1.80 5.92
C ALA A 147 -35.17 -1.04 7.26
N PRO A 148 -35.15 0.31 7.24
CA PRO A 148 -34.97 1.17 8.42
C PRO A 148 -35.90 0.88 9.60
N ARG A 149 -37.06 0.29 9.38
CA ARG A 149 -38.02 -0.11 10.43
C ARG A 149 -37.58 -1.32 11.26
N TYR A 150 -36.61 -2.10 10.78
CA TYR A 150 -36.15 -3.32 11.48
C TYR A 150 -34.86 -3.13 12.24
N ILE A 151 -33.97 -2.26 11.75
CA ILE A 151 -32.64 -2.01 12.33
C ILE A 151 -32.70 -0.86 13.32
N GLU A 152 -31.77 -0.89 14.27
CA GLU A 152 -31.70 0.07 15.36
C GLU A 152 -30.27 0.61 15.52
N ALA A 153 -30.15 1.87 15.95
CA ALA A 153 -28.88 2.55 16.17
C ALA A 153 -28.90 3.38 17.46
N ARG A 154 -27.72 3.56 18.03
CA ARG A 154 -27.44 4.58 19.05
C ARG A 154 -26.04 5.14 18.85
N LEU A 155 -25.75 6.26 19.50
CA LEU A 155 -24.39 6.81 19.52
C LEU A 155 -23.45 5.87 20.29
N SER A 156 -22.27 5.63 19.73
CA SER A 156 -21.23 4.87 20.41
C SER A 156 -20.63 5.66 21.58
N LYS A 157 -19.98 4.99 22.50
CA LYS A 157 -19.24 5.66 23.59
C LYS A 157 -18.12 6.55 23.04
N PHE A 158 -17.49 6.12 21.95
CA PHE A 158 -16.50 6.92 21.25
C PHE A 158 -17.10 8.24 20.75
N ALA A 159 -18.25 8.19 20.07
CA ALA A 159 -18.91 9.39 19.59
C ALA A 159 -19.28 10.35 20.72
N LEU A 160 -19.78 9.83 21.85
CA LEU A 160 -20.15 10.65 23.02
C LEU A 160 -18.94 11.37 23.65
N ASP A 161 -17.76 10.72 23.68
CA ASP A 161 -16.55 11.32 24.25
C ASP A 161 -15.90 12.36 23.30
N VAL A 162 -15.99 12.11 21.98
CA VAL A 162 -15.14 12.78 20.99
C VAL A 162 -15.88 13.86 20.20
N VAL A 163 -17.18 13.63 19.89
CA VAL A 163 -17.90 14.43 18.87
C VAL A 163 -18.69 15.61 19.47
N PHE A 164 -19.18 15.48 20.69
CA PHE A 164 -20.19 16.41 21.21
C PHE A 164 -19.71 17.22 22.41
N ASN A 165 -19.84 18.53 22.31
CA ASN A 165 -19.80 19.44 23.44
C ASN A 165 -20.68 20.67 23.15
N PRO A 166 -21.87 20.78 23.74
CA PRO A 166 -22.81 21.91 23.48
C PRO A 166 -22.23 23.28 23.78
N LYS A 167 -21.26 23.39 24.71
CA LYS A 167 -20.67 24.66 25.14
C LYS A 167 -19.65 25.21 24.15
N THR A 168 -19.05 24.33 23.31
CA THR A 168 -18.06 24.70 22.30
C THR A 168 -18.63 24.70 20.88
N THR A 169 -19.84 24.15 20.69
CA THR A 169 -20.54 24.08 19.40
C THR A 169 -21.03 25.46 18.97
N GLU A 170 -20.82 25.78 17.69
CA GLU A 170 -21.37 26.95 17.02
C GLU A 170 -22.66 26.56 16.29
N TRP A 171 -23.72 27.40 16.48
CA TRP A 171 -25.07 27.05 16.04
C TRP A 171 -25.55 27.97 14.93
N GLN A 172 -26.27 27.43 13.96
CA GLN A 172 -27.03 28.15 12.96
C GLN A 172 -28.47 27.69 12.94
N LEU A 173 -29.33 28.44 12.22
CA LEU A 173 -30.71 28.04 11.99
C LEU A 173 -30.77 26.93 10.93
N SER A 174 -31.70 25.99 11.10
CA SER A 174 -32.03 24.99 10.07
C SER A 174 -32.60 25.66 8.81
N TYR A 175 -32.64 24.91 7.70
CA TYR A 175 -33.11 25.39 6.41
C TYR A 175 -34.52 26.04 6.47
N ASP A 176 -35.35 25.60 7.40
CA ASP A 176 -36.72 26.14 7.63
C ASP A 176 -36.79 27.24 8.71
N GLY A 177 -35.65 27.57 9.32
CA GLY A 177 -35.54 28.56 10.39
C GLY A 177 -36.17 28.20 11.74
N ARG A 178 -36.70 26.98 11.88
CA ARG A 178 -37.44 26.55 13.10
C ARG A 178 -36.55 25.95 14.18
N ASN A 179 -35.48 25.33 13.79
CA ASN A 179 -34.56 24.61 14.67
C ASN A 179 -33.16 25.21 14.60
N LYS A 180 -32.31 24.87 15.56
CA LYS A 180 -30.87 25.13 15.52
C LYS A 180 -30.14 23.87 15.19
N GLU A 181 -29.18 23.95 14.26
CA GLU A 181 -28.26 22.89 13.89
C GLU A 181 -26.83 23.37 14.06
N PRO A 182 -25.83 22.47 14.29
CA PRO A 182 -24.42 22.86 14.37
C PRO A 182 -23.89 23.27 12.99
N ILE A 183 -23.08 24.33 12.94
CA ILE A 183 -22.31 24.68 11.74
C ILE A 183 -21.32 23.54 11.47
N THR A 184 -20.48 23.23 12.47
CA THR A 184 -19.64 22.05 12.54
C THR A 184 -19.73 21.43 13.94
N LEU A 185 -19.48 20.15 14.09
CA LEU A 185 -19.39 19.52 15.40
C LEU A 185 -17.99 19.69 15.99
N PRO A 186 -17.85 19.91 17.31
CA PRO A 186 -16.56 20.09 17.96
C PRO A 186 -15.84 18.75 18.17
N VAL A 187 -15.41 18.14 17.06
CA VAL A 187 -14.78 16.83 17.05
C VAL A 187 -13.31 16.93 17.50
N LYS A 188 -12.97 16.23 18.57
CA LYS A 188 -11.61 16.20 19.16
C LYS A 188 -10.81 14.98 18.73
N PHE A 189 -10.82 14.68 17.44
CA PHE A 189 -10.16 13.54 16.84
C PHE A 189 -10.14 13.68 15.31
N PRO A 190 -9.13 13.17 14.57
CA PRO A 190 -9.10 13.21 13.11
C PRO A 190 -10.11 12.22 12.48
N LEU A 191 -11.41 12.47 12.70
CA LEU A 191 -12.52 11.60 12.33
C LEU A 191 -12.60 11.37 10.82
N LEU A 192 -12.26 12.39 10.01
CA LEU A 192 -12.22 12.29 8.57
C LEU A 192 -11.28 11.17 8.10
N LEU A 193 -10.08 11.13 8.68
CA LEU A 193 -9.08 10.12 8.33
C LEU A 193 -9.47 8.74 8.85
N ALA A 194 -10.03 8.64 10.04
CA ALA A 194 -10.46 7.36 10.61
C ALA A 194 -11.60 6.71 9.80
N GLN A 195 -12.59 7.51 9.38
CA GLN A 195 -13.73 6.98 8.64
C GLN A 195 -13.51 6.92 7.13
N GLY A 196 -12.59 7.72 6.60
CA GLY A 196 -12.49 7.98 5.17
C GLY A 196 -13.75 8.66 4.62
N ALA A 197 -13.65 9.22 3.43
CA ALA A 197 -14.78 9.83 2.75
C ALA A 197 -14.64 9.67 1.23
N GLU A 198 -15.75 9.39 0.55
CA GLU A 198 -15.83 9.37 -0.90
C GLU A 198 -17.02 10.22 -1.34
N GLY A 199 -16.80 11.10 -2.32
CA GLY A 199 -17.85 11.97 -2.85
C GLY A 199 -17.51 12.47 -4.23
N ILE A 200 -18.55 12.54 -5.07
CA ILE A 200 -18.45 13.06 -6.44
C ILE A 200 -19.27 14.35 -6.48
N ALA A 201 -18.60 15.44 -6.79
CA ALA A 201 -19.22 16.74 -6.98
C ALA A 201 -19.09 17.20 -8.44
N VAL A 202 -19.57 18.40 -8.74
CA VAL A 202 -19.42 18.98 -10.07
C VAL A 202 -17.98 19.48 -10.26
N GLY A 203 -17.24 18.84 -11.17
CA GLY A 203 -15.86 19.19 -11.47
C GLY A 203 -14.83 18.77 -10.42
N LEU A 204 -15.26 18.26 -9.26
CA LEU A 204 -14.43 17.83 -8.15
C LEU A 204 -14.84 16.45 -7.64
N SER A 205 -13.90 15.74 -7.10
CA SER A 205 -14.17 14.50 -6.33
C SER A 205 -13.30 14.47 -5.07
N SER A 206 -13.79 13.84 -4.04
CA SER A 206 -13.05 13.53 -2.82
C SER A 206 -12.97 12.03 -2.67
N LYS A 207 -11.78 11.48 -2.44
CA LYS A 207 -11.55 10.06 -2.13
C LYS A 207 -10.45 9.96 -1.06
N ILE A 208 -10.87 10.01 0.18
CA ILE A 208 -10.03 9.92 1.35
C ILE A 208 -10.18 8.51 1.89
N LEU A 209 -9.07 7.77 1.94
CA LEU A 209 -9.07 6.39 2.38
C LEU A 209 -9.10 6.31 3.91
N PRO A 210 -9.76 5.30 4.51
CA PRO A 210 -9.84 5.15 5.95
C PRO A 210 -8.48 4.75 6.56
N HIS A 211 -8.30 5.12 7.84
CA HIS A 211 -7.13 4.77 8.66
C HIS A 211 -7.63 4.22 9.99
N ASN A 212 -6.79 3.47 10.67
CA ASN A 212 -7.09 2.97 12.01
C ASN A 212 -6.73 4.00 13.11
N LEU A 213 -6.79 3.57 14.38
CA LEU A 213 -6.47 4.42 15.52
C LEU A 213 -4.96 4.69 15.72
N ASP A 214 -4.07 4.24 14.79
CA ASP A 214 -2.66 4.65 14.72
C ASP A 214 -2.53 6.17 14.49
N LEU A 215 -3.61 6.81 14.04
CA LEU A 215 -3.76 8.26 13.99
C LEU A 215 -3.43 8.94 15.32
N CYS A 216 -3.69 8.28 16.46
CA CYS A 216 -3.32 8.79 17.78
C CYS A 216 -1.81 8.85 17.97
N ASP A 217 -1.07 7.84 17.50
CA ASP A 217 0.40 7.83 17.59
C ASP A 217 1.02 8.89 16.68
N ALA A 218 0.47 9.04 15.48
CA ALA A 218 0.89 10.08 14.55
C ALA A 218 0.61 11.49 15.12
N ALA A 219 -0.54 11.69 15.76
CA ALA A 219 -0.87 12.94 16.46
C ALA A 219 0.10 13.25 17.60
N VAL A 220 0.44 12.25 18.42
CA VAL A 220 1.44 12.38 19.50
C VAL A 220 2.83 12.68 18.93
N SER A 221 3.22 12.04 17.83
CA SER A 221 4.50 12.28 17.15
C SER A 221 4.56 13.70 16.61
N TYR A 222 3.50 14.19 15.97
CA TYR A 222 3.40 15.58 15.50
C TYR A 222 3.56 16.57 16.65
N LEU A 223 2.84 16.40 17.76
CA LEU A 223 2.92 17.28 18.94
C LEU A 223 4.30 17.31 19.58
N LYS A 224 5.06 16.22 19.44
CA LYS A 224 6.47 16.13 19.89
C LYS A 224 7.48 16.65 18.86
N GLY A 225 7.04 17.11 17.70
CA GLY A 225 7.92 17.53 16.59
C GLY A 225 8.67 16.39 15.92
N GLN A 226 8.18 15.14 16.04
CA GLN A 226 8.77 13.96 15.44
C GLN A 226 8.13 13.67 14.06
N PRO A 227 8.88 13.09 13.11
CA PRO A 227 8.32 12.66 11.85
C PRO A 227 7.33 11.49 12.04
N PHE A 228 6.33 11.41 11.19
CA PHE A 228 5.36 10.33 11.17
C PHE A 228 4.95 10.00 9.73
N ASN A 229 4.51 8.77 9.51
CA ASN A 229 3.94 8.32 8.25
C ASN A 229 2.56 7.73 8.51
N LEU A 230 1.61 8.02 7.64
CA LEU A 230 0.25 7.51 7.71
C LEU A 230 -0.07 6.72 6.44
N TYR A 231 -0.55 5.50 6.63
CA TYR A 231 -0.99 4.65 5.55
C TYR A 231 -2.41 4.16 5.82
N PRO A 232 -3.26 4.04 4.78
CA PRO A 232 -4.61 3.55 4.92
C PRO A 232 -4.69 2.18 5.58
N ASP A 233 -5.81 1.93 6.25
CA ASP A 233 -6.19 0.65 6.80
C ASP A 233 -7.62 0.32 6.42
N PHE A 234 -7.84 -0.87 5.88
CA PHE A 234 -9.12 -1.26 5.30
C PHE A 234 -9.84 -2.29 6.17
N PRO A 235 -11.15 -2.14 6.39
CA PRO A 235 -11.94 -3.10 7.15
C PRO A 235 -12.01 -4.48 6.47
N THR A 236 -11.67 -4.57 5.19
CA THR A 236 -11.61 -5.83 4.43
C THR A 236 -10.26 -6.53 4.52
N GLY A 237 -9.27 -5.93 5.21
CA GLY A 237 -7.89 -6.45 5.27
C GLY A 237 -7.13 -6.31 3.96
N GLY A 238 -6.38 -7.33 3.60
CA GLY A 238 -5.54 -7.37 2.41
C GLY A 238 -4.15 -6.79 2.63
N SER A 239 -3.39 -6.71 1.55
CA SER A 239 -2.05 -6.10 1.54
C SER A 239 -2.02 -4.87 0.67
N ILE A 240 -1.16 -3.89 1.02
CA ILE A 240 -1.01 -2.64 0.26
C ILE A 240 0.44 -2.34 -0.07
N ASP A 241 0.66 -1.88 -1.30
CA ASP A 241 1.92 -1.29 -1.73
C ASP A 241 1.78 0.24 -1.74
N VAL A 242 2.58 0.88 -0.90
CA VAL A 242 2.53 2.32 -0.62
C VAL A 242 3.59 3.14 -1.37
N CYS A 243 4.45 2.51 -2.18
CA CYS A 243 5.57 3.17 -2.86
C CYS A 243 5.16 4.41 -3.68
N LYS A 244 3.93 4.44 -4.20
CA LYS A 244 3.38 5.54 -5.01
C LYS A 244 2.22 6.27 -4.34
N TYR A 245 2.02 6.10 -3.04
CA TYR A 245 0.88 6.65 -2.31
C TYR A 245 0.85 8.18 -2.29
N ASN A 246 2.02 8.83 -2.27
CA ASN A 246 2.17 10.28 -2.26
C ASN A 246 1.30 10.99 -1.20
N ASP A 247 1.28 10.45 0.02
CA ASP A 247 0.53 11.00 1.17
C ASP A 247 -0.94 11.33 0.86
N GLY A 248 -1.59 10.50 0.05
CA GLY A 248 -3.01 10.66 -0.31
C GLY A 248 -3.35 11.82 -1.25
N GLN A 249 -2.36 12.50 -1.80
CA GLN A 249 -2.56 13.60 -2.74
C GLN A 249 -3.01 13.11 -4.11
N ARG A 250 -3.63 14.01 -4.87
CA ARG A 250 -4.04 13.77 -6.25
C ARG A 250 -2.86 13.35 -7.11
N GLY A 251 -3.02 12.24 -7.85
CA GLY A 251 -1.96 11.63 -8.65
C GLY A 251 -1.19 10.54 -7.91
N GLY A 252 -1.37 10.40 -6.61
CA GLY A 252 -0.93 9.22 -5.86
C GLY A 252 -1.69 7.97 -6.28
N MET A 253 -1.09 6.80 -6.07
CA MET A 253 -1.67 5.50 -6.37
C MET A 253 -1.27 4.50 -5.30
N LEU A 254 -2.23 3.74 -4.84
CA LEU A 254 -2.06 2.64 -3.91
C LEU A 254 -2.47 1.35 -4.60
N LYS A 255 -1.62 0.32 -4.58
CA LYS A 255 -2.02 -1.01 -5.01
C LYS A 255 -2.53 -1.80 -3.82
N VAL A 256 -3.65 -2.49 -4.00
CA VAL A 256 -4.26 -3.33 -2.97
C VAL A 256 -4.41 -4.74 -3.51
N ARG A 257 -3.90 -5.72 -2.77
CA ARG A 257 -4.00 -7.15 -3.08
C ARG A 257 -4.86 -7.88 -2.07
N ALA A 258 -5.63 -8.84 -2.57
CA ALA A 258 -6.26 -9.87 -1.77
C ALA A 258 -5.20 -10.73 -1.06
N LYS A 259 -5.53 -11.25 0.12
CA LYS A 259 -4.70 -12.24 0.80
C LYS A 259 -5.07 -13.63 0.32
N ILE A 260 -4.15 -14.27 -0.41
CA ILE A 260 -4.33 -15.59 -0.99
C ILE A 260 -3.40 -16.56 -0.28
N GLU A 261 -3.96 -17.63 0.26
CA GLU A 261 -3.25 -18.71 0.95
C GLU A 261 -3.29 -19.98 0.11
N LYS A 262 -2.20 -20.70 0.07
CA LYS A 262 -2.12 -22.02 -0.53
C LYS A 262 -2.51 -23.07 0.51
N LEU A 263 -3.68 -23.66 0.38
CA LEU A 263 -4.11 -24.75 1.27
C LEU A 263 -3.42 -26.06 0.89
N ASP A 264 -3.38 -26.35 -0.40
CA ASP A 264 -2.69 -27.50 -0.98
C ASP A 264 -2.25 -27.21 -2.43
N ASN A 265 -1.64 -28.17 -3.10
CA ASN A 265 -1.17 -28.02 -4.49
C ASN A 265 -2.31 -27.88 -5.53
N LYS A 266 -3.57 -27.98 -5.10
CA LYS A 266 -4.75 -27.94 -5.97
C LYS A 266 -5.80 -26.90 -5.56
N THR A 267 -5.65 -26.31 -4.38
CA THR A 267 -6.65 -25.42 -3.79
C THR A 267 -5.99 -24.17 -3.22
N LEU A 268 -6.40 -23.01 -3.67
CA LEU A 268 -6.07 -21.71 -3.09
C LEU A 268 -7.27 -21.17 -2.33
N ALA A 269 -7.03 -20.50 -1.21
CA ALA A 269 -8.05 -19.81 -0.44
C ALA A 269 -7.78 -18.31 -0.42
N ILE A 270 -8.78 -17.52 -0.78
CA ILE A 270 -8.73 -16.06 -0.61
C ILE A 270 -9.36 -15.78 0.74
N ARG A 271 -8.57 -15.22 1.66
CA ARG A 271 -8.95 -14.92 3.05
C ARG A 271 -9.37 -13.49 3.29
N GLU A 272 -8.82 -12.57 2.51
CA GLU A 272 -9.13 -11.14 2.60
C GLU A 272 -9.27 -10.58 1.19
N ILE A 273 -10.18 -9.62 1.01
CA ILE A 273 -10.51 -9.06 -0.30
C ILE A 273 -10.04 -7.60 -0.40
N PRO A 274 -9.72 -7.11 -1.60
CA PRO A 274 -9.34 -5.72 -1.79
C PRO A 274 -10.47 -4.75 -1.40
N PHE A 275 -10.09 -3.62 -0.81
CA PHE A 275 -11.03 -2.56 -0.46
C PHE A 275 -11.90 -2.13 -1.65
N SER A 276 -13.18 -1.87 -1.40
CA SER A 276 -14.22 -1.54 -2.40
C SER A 276 -14.68 -2.71 -3.30
N LYS A 277 -14.23 -3.93 -3.02
CA LYS A 277 -14.74 -5.13 -3.68
C LYS A 277 -15.53 -5.99 -2.69
N THR A 278 -16.47 -6.76 -3.22
CA THR A 278 -17.23 -7.76 -2.46
C THR A 278 -16.85 -9.15 -2.94
N THR A 279 -17.17 -10.20 -2.15
CA THR A 279 -16.90 -11.59 -2.56
C THR A 279 -17.56 -11.90 -3.89
N ALA A 280 -18.83 -11.48 -4.08
CA ALA A 280 -19.55 -11.68 -5.34
C ALA A 280 -18.84 -11.01 -6.53
N THR A 281 -18.48 -9.73 -6.42
CA THR A 281 -17.80 -9.01 -7.53
C THR A 281 -16.41 -9.57 -7.83
N LEU A 282 -15.70 -10.04 -6.80
CA LEU A 282 -14.40 -10.67 -6.96
C LEU A 282 -14.51 -12.02 -7.67
N ILE A 283 -15.45 -12.86 -7.25
CA ILE A 283 -15.73 -14.16 -7.89
C ILE A 283 -16.12 -13.96 -9.36
N ASP A 284 -17.01 -13.02 -9.67
CA ASP A 284 -17.37 -12.68 -11.05
C ASP A 284 -16.15 -12.27 -11.87
N SER A 285 -15.24 -11.50 -11.30
CA SER A 285 -14.00 -11.10 -11.97
C SER A 285 -13.10 -12.30 -12.26
N ILE A 286 -12.95 -13.22 -11.29
CA ILE A 286 -12.18 -14.46 -11.43
C ILE A 286 -12.82 -15.36 -12.51
N LEU A 287 -14.14 -15.55 -12.48
CA LEU A 287 -14.86 -16.38 -13.47
C LEU A 287 -14.70 -15.83 -14.89
N ARG A 288 -14.81 -14.52 -15.09
CA ARG A 288 -14.52 -13.88 -16.39
C ARG A 288 -13.09 -14.10 -16.87
N ALA A 289 -12.11 -14.14 -15.95
CA ALA A 289 -10.72 -14.44 -16.30
C ALA A 289 -10.52 -15.92 -16.65
N ILE A 290 -11.26 -16.83 -16.00
CA ILE A 290 -11.30 -18.27 -16.33
C ILE A 290 -11.93 -18.49 -17.71
N GLU A 291 -13.08 -17.88 -17.99
CA GLU A 291 -13.77 -17.96 -19.30
C GLU A 291 -12.87 -17.46 -20.45
N LYS A 292 -12.09 -16.42 -20.20
CA LYS A 292 -11.09 -15.90 -21.16
C LYS A 292 -9.82 -16.76 -21.23
N GLY A 293 -9.74 -17.87 -20.51
CA GLY A 293 -8.59 -18.77 -20.50
C GLY A 293 -7.31 -18.21 -19.85
N LYS A 294 -7.40 -17.10 -19.12
CA LYS A 294 -6.26 -16.45 -18.47
C LYS A 294 -5.90 -17.08 -17.13
N ILE A 295 -6.87 -17.69 -16.48
CA ILE A 295 -6.72 -18.43 -15.23
C ILE A 295 -7.22 -19.86 -15.45
N LYS A 296 -6.43 -20.86 -15.06
CA LYS A 296 -6.80 -22.27 -15.18
C LYS A 296 -7.30 -22.82 -13.85
N ALA A 297 -8.52 -22.46 -13.49
CA ALA A 297 -9.21 -23.06 -12.36
C ALA A 297 -10.37 -23.94 -12.84
N LYS A 298 -10.67 -25.01 -12.09
CA LYS A 298 -11.76 -25.94 -12.33
C LYS A 298 -13.08 -25.44 -11.76
N LYS A 299 -13.02 -24.82 -10.57
CA LYS A 299 -14.19 -24.38 -9.80
C LYS A 299 -13.78 -23.27 -8.84
N VAL A 300 -14.70 -22.35 -8.57
CA VAL A 300 -14.58 -21.33 -7.50
C VAL A 300 -15.78 -21.55 -6.57
N GLU A 301 -15.54 -21.61 -5.27
CA GLU A 301 -16.56 -21.80 -4.23
C GLU A 301 -16.49 -20.65 -3.23
N ASP A 302 -17.65 -20.12 -2.86
CA ASP A 302 -17.77 -19.12 -1.81
C ASP A 302 -18.26 -19.79 -0.51
N ASN A 303 -17.39 -19.86 0.48
CA ASN A 303 -17.67 -20.37 1.80
C ASN A 303 -17.66 -19.25 2.86
N THR A 304 -17.76 -18.00 2.41
CA THR A 304 -17.72 -16.81 3.26
C THR A 304 -18.83 -16.84 4.31
N ALA A 305 -18.46 -16.71 5.57
CA ALA A 305 -19.38 -16.61 6.69
C ALA A 305 -19.05 -15.35 7.53
N ALA A 306 -18.48 -15.49 8.72
CA ALA A 306 -17.99 -14.37 9.53
C ALA A 306 -16.67 -13.78 8.98
N SER A 307 -15.89 -14.60 8.31
CA SER A 307 -14.66 -14.22 7.59
C SER A 307 -14.76 -14.66 6.14
N VAL A 308 -14.00 -14.01 5.27
CA VAL A 308 -13.93 -14.35 3.85
C VAL A 308 -13.24 -15.71 3.68
N GLU A 309 -13.85 -16.58 2.89
CA GLU A 309 -13.27 -17.83 2.42
C GLU A 309 -13.75 -18.13 1.01
N ILE A 310 -12.96 -17.77 0.01
CA ILE A 310 -13.23 -18.11 -1.39
C ILE A 310 -12.20 -19.16 -1.81
N LEU A 311 -12.66 -20.36 -2.16
CA LEU A 311 -11.83 -21.47 -2.60
C LEU A 311 -11.72 -21.50 -4.12
N VAL A 312 -10.48 -21.49 -4.63
CA VAL A 312 -10.17 -21.60 -6.05
C VAL A 312 -9.52 -22.96 -6.30
N HIS A 313 -10.24 -23.88 -6.92
CA HIS A 313 -9.76 -25.21 -7.25
C HIS A 313 -9.05 -25.22 -8.58
N LEU A 314 -7.75 -25.56 -8.57
CA LEU A 314 -6.90 -25.53 -9.75
C LEU A 314 -7.13 -26.72 -10.69
N ALA A 315 -6.87 -26.52 -11.97
CA ALA A 315 -6.86 -27.62 -12.93
C ALA A 315 -5.62 -28.52 -12.70
N PRO A 316 -5.67 -29.81 -13.02
CA PRO A 316 -4.53 -30.71 -12.89
C PRO A 316 -3.30 -30.22 -13.67
N GLY A 317 -2.11 -30.25 -13.04
CA GLY A 317 -0.86 -29.88 -13.69
C GLY A 317 -0.57 -28.37 -13.74
N VAL A 318 -1.38 -27.55 -13.11
CA VAL A 318 -1.18 -26.10 -13.01
C VAL A 318 -0.41 -25.76 -11.74
N SER A 319 0.58 -24.89 -11.84
CA SER A 319 1.32 -24.36 -10.68
C SER A 319 0.44 -23.43 -9.86
N SER A 320 0.40 -23.62 -8.54
CA SER A 320 -0.31 -22.74 -7.60
C SER A 320 0.24 -21.31 -7.62
N ASP A 321 1.58 -21.16 -7.67
CA ASP A 321 2.23 -19.85 -7.61
C ASP A 321 1.96 -19.03 -8.87
N LYS A 322 2.07 -19.65 -10.06
CA LYS A 322 1.68 -19.02 -11.32
C LYS A 322 0.19 -18.64 -11.36
N THR A 323 -0.66 -19.41 -10.69
CA THR A 323 -2.09 -19.07 -10.62
C THR A 323 -2.35 -17.91 -9.67
N ILE A 324 -1.60 -17.79 -8.56
CA ILE A 324 -1.68 -16.61 -7.68
C ILE A 324 -1.31 -15.35 -8.46
N ASP A 325 -0.21 -15.39 -9.22
CA ASP A 325 0.18 -14.26 -10.08
C ASP A 325 -0.86 -13.95 -11.15
N ALA A 326 -1.47 -15.00 -11.74
CA ALA A 326 -2.56 -14.84 -12.71
C ALA A 326 -3.82 -14.21 -12.08
N LEU A 327 -4.14 -14.58 -10.83
CA LEU A 327 -5.24 -13.98 -10.08
C LEU A 327 -4.98 -12.48 -9.86
N TYR A 328 -3.77 -12.09 -9.48
CA TYR A 328 -3.41 -10.67 -9.34
C TYR A 328 -3.37 -9.93 -10.69
N ALA A 329 -2.87 -10.55 -11.76
CA ALA A 329 -2.74 -9.90 -13.06
C ALA A 329 -4.06 -9.74 -13.84
N PHE A 330 -5.02 -10.68 -13.68
CA PHE A 330 -6.20 -10.78 -14.55
C PHE A 330 -7.55 -10.73 -13.85
N SER A 331 -7.56 -10.58 -12.53
CA SER A 331 -8.78 -10.42 -11.75
C SER A 331 -8.71 -9.23 -10.81
N ASP A 332 -9.80 -8.95 -10.13
CA ASP A 332 -9.85 -7.90 -9.11
C ASP A 332 -9.15 -8.29 -7.78
N CYS A 333 -8.35 -9.38 -7.77
CA CYS A 333 -7.48 -9.71 -6.64
C CYS A 333 -6.36 -8.67 -6.42
N GLU A 334 -5.95 -7.94 -7.45
CA GLU A 334 -5.15 -6.72 -7.35
C GLU A 334 -5.92 -5.56 -7.96
N ILE A 335 -6.07 -4.46 -7.22
CA ILE A 335 -6.68 -3.22 -7.70
C ILE A 335 -5.80 -2.02 -7.42
N ASN A 336 -6.00 -0.97 -8.22
CA ASN A 336 -5.36 0.32 -8.01
C ASN A 336 -6.37 1.30 -7.41
N LEU A 337 -6.02 1.93 -6.29
CA LEU A 337 -6.77 3.02 -5.69
C LEU A 337 -6.03 4.34 -5.90
N SER A 338 -6.72 5.34 -6.42
CA SER A 338 -6.18 6.69 -6.57
C SER A 338 -6.83 7.61 -5.55
N PRO A 339 -6.13 7.96 -4.46
CA PRO A 339 -6.64 8.89 -3.47
C PRO A 339 -6.75 10.31 -4.04
N ASN A 340 -7.62 11.11 -3.47
CA ASN A 340 -7.75 12.52 -3.76
C ASN A 340 -8.33 13.21 -2.52
N CYS A 341 -7.46 13.72 -1.66
CA CYS A 341 -7.87 14.36 -0.42
C CYS A 341 -8.36 15.78 -0.71
N CYS A 342 -9.65 15.88 -1.04
CA CYS A 342 -10.36 17.15 -1.22
C CYS A 342 -11.32 17.37 -0.05
N VAL A 343 -11.20 18.49 0.63
CA VAL A 343 -11.99 18.88 1.82
C VAL A 343 -12.50 20.31 1.67
N ILE A 344 -13.54 20.67 2.43
CA ILE A 344 -13.96 22.06 2.60
C ILE A 344 -13.22 22.63 3.80
N GLN A 345 -12.55 23.75 3.57
CA GLN A 345 -11.90 24.57 4.58
C GLN A 345 -12.26 26.04 4.31
N ASP A 346 -12.74 26.77 5.31
CA ASP A 346 -13.16 28.18 5.19
C ASP A 346 -14.13 28.42 4.01
N ASN A 347 -15.11 27.53 3.84
CA ASN A 347 -16.09 27.55 2.73
C ASN A 347 -15.47 27.47 1.32
N LYS A 348 -14.29 26.82 1.19
CA LYS A 348 -13.61 26.60 -0.09
C LYS A 348 -13.13 25.16 -0.19
N PRO A 349 -13.20 24.53 -1.38
CA PRO A 349 -12.58 23.24 -1.61
C PRO A 349 -11.06 23.38 -1.64
N CYS A 350 -10.38 22.61 -0.79
CA CYS A 350 -8.93 22.54 -0.69
C CYS A 350 -8.43 21.12 -0.95
N PHE A 351 -7.27 21.00 -1.62
CA PHE A 351 -6.59 19.74 -1.84
C PHE A 351 -5.39 19.68 -0.92
N LEU A 352 -5.42 18.75 0.02
CA LEU A 352 -4.41 18.62 1.07
C LEU A 352 -3.76 17.24 1.01
N SER A 353 -2.66 17.07 1.73
CA SER A 353 -2.15 15.74 2.04
C SER A 353 -2.85 15.16 3.27
N VAL A 354 -2.78 13.84 3.45
CA VAL A 354 -3.30 13.17 4.66
C VAL A 354 -2.60 13.68 5.92
N SER A 355 -1.30 13.91 5.82
CA SER A 355 -0.51 14.48 6.92
C SER A 355 -0.94 15.90 7.28
N ASP A 356 -1.30 16.74 6.30
CA ASP A 356 -1.78 18.10 6.57
C ASP A 356 -3.17 18.11 7.22
N VAL A 357 -4.06 17.19 6.80
CA VAL A 357 -5.36 17.00 7.46
C VAL A 357 -5.16 16.56 8.91
N LEU A 358 -4.23 15.63 9.18
CA LEU A 358 -3.93 15.23 10.56
C LEU A 358 -3.45 16.43 11.39
N ARG A 359 -2.48 17.19 10.90
CA ARG A 359 -1.94 18.38 11.59
C ARG A 359 -3.06 19.35 11.93
N TYR A 360 -3.89 19.69 10.95
CA TYR A 360 -5.02 20.59 11.14
C TYR A 360 -5.98 20.06 12.22
N ASN A 361 -6.37 18.79 12.17
CA ASN A 361 -7.28 18.22 13.16
C ASN A 361 -6.67 18.13 14.57
N VAL A 362 -5.36 17.92 14.70
CA VAL A 362 -4.66 17.93 15.98
C VAL A 362 -4.65 19.35 16.57
N ASP A 363 -4.36 20.35 15.76
CA ASP A 363 -4.38 21.76 16.18
C ASP A 363 -5.80 22.22 16.57
N CYS A 364 -6.83 21.82 15.80
CA CYS A 364 -8.24 22.01 16.16
C CYS A 364 -8.59 21.33 17.49
N THR A 365 -8.13 20.09 17.70
CA THR A 365 -8.34 19.36 18.95
C THR A 365 -7.73 20.11 20.13
N MET A 366 -6.49 20.59 20.00
CA MET A 366 -5.84 21.43 21.03
C MET A 366 -6.63 22.71 21.31
N GLY A 367 -7.13 23.37 20.24
CA GLY A 367 -7.97 24.55 20.36
C GLY A 367 -9.28 24.29 21.10
N LEU A 368 -9.95 23.18 20.80
CA LEU A 368 -11.20 22.78 21.47
C LEU A 368 -10.97 22.42 22.94
N LEU A 369 -9.93 21.64 23.26
CA LEU A 369 -9.57 21.33 24.64
C LEU A 369 -9.24 22.58 25.44
N ARG A 370 -8.52 23.53 24.84
CA ARG A 370 -8.26 24.85 25.45
C ARG A 370 -9.56 25.62 25.72
N LYS A 371 -10.48 25.66 24.75
CA LYS A 371 -11.78 26.33 24.89
C LYS A 371 -12.60 25.66 25.98
N GLU A 372 -12.62 24.35 26.10
CA GLU A 372 -13.26 23.59 27.17
C GLU A 372 -12.71 23.96 28.55
N LEU A 373 -11.39 23.96 28.71
CA LEU A 373 -10.72 24.36 29.97
C LEU A 373 -11.02 25.83 30.34
N GLN A 374 -11.00 26.72 29.36
CA GLN A 374 -11.33 28.15 29.59
C GLN A 374 -12.77 28.33 30.04
N ILE A 375 -13.75 27.62 29.45
CA ILE A 375 -15.14 27.63 29.86
C ILE A 375 -15.25 27.07 31.28
N ARG A 376 -14.62 25.93 31.58
CA ARG A 376 -14.64 25.33 32.92
C ARG A 376 -14.03 26.25 33.97
N ARG A 377 -12.90 26.91 33.61
CA ARG A 377 -12.28 27.93 34.46
C ARG A 377 -13.22 29.07 34.78
N GLY A 378 -13.92 29.61 33.75
CA GLY A 378 -14.93 30.65 33.95
C GLY A 378 -16.06 30.20 34.88
N GLU A 379 -16.57 28.98 34.68
CA GLU A 379 -17.62 28.41 35.54
C GLU A 379 -17.17 28.24 36.99
N LEU A 380 -15.93 27.80 37.21
CA LEU A 380 -15.37 27.66 38.55
C LEU A 380 -15.13 29.02 39.22
N LEU A 381 -14.68 30.03 38.48
CA LEU A 381 -14.53 31.38 38.99
C LEU A 381 -15.87 31.99 39.41
N GLU A 382 -16.91 31.80 38.61
CA GLU A 382 -18.28 32.22 38.97
C GLU A 382 -18.81 31.45 40.19
N GLN A 383 -18.55 30.14 40.29
CA GLN A 383 -18.91 29.34 41.46
C GLN A 383 -18.15 29.81 42.71
N LEU A 384 -16.84 30.09 42.61
CA LEU A 384 -16.04 30.61 43.72
C LEU A 384 -16.55 31.97 44.16
N PHE A 385 -16.79 32.84 43.18
CA PHE A 385 -17.32 34.19 43.44
C PHE A 385 -18.64 34.12 44.20
N PHE A 386 -19.64 33.36 43.69
CA PHE A 386 -20.94 33.23 44.35
C PHE A 386 -20.85 32.56 45.72
N ALA A 387 -20.01 31.53 45.87
CA ALA A 387 -19.75 30.90 47.17
C ALA A 387 -19.13 31.86 48.19
N SER A 388 -18.26 32.76 47.74
CA SER A 388 -17.69 33.83 48.59
C SER A 388 -18.71 34.84 48.99
N LEU A 389 -19.57 35.28 48.06
CA LEU A 389 -20.70 36.20 48.35
C LEU A 389 -21.70 35.58 49.33
N GLU A 390 -22.12 34.33 49.09
CA GLU A 390 -23.05 33.60 49.96
C GLU A 390 -22.46 33.47 51.37
N ARG A 391 -21.21 33.12 51.51
CA ARG A 391 -20.50 33.01 52.78
C ARG A 391 -20.55 34.33 53.55
N ILE A 392 -20.09 35.44 52.94
CA ILE A 392 -20.07 36.75 53.57
C ILE A 392 -21.48 37.20 53.96
N PHE A 393 -22.46 37.08 53.05
CA PHE A 393 -23.84 37.40 53.29
C PHE A 393 -24.44 36.73 54.53
N ILE A 394 -24.08 35.43 54.74
CA ILE A 394 -24.59 34.62 55.85
C ILE A 394 -23.75 34.86 57.14
N GLU A 395 -22.40 34.89 57.05
CA GLU A 395 -21.51 35.08 58.22
C GLU A 395 -21.72 36.45 58.85
N GLU A 396 -21.74 37.51 58.05
CA GLU A 396 -22.00 38.89 58.50
C GLU A 396 -23.47 39.14 58.79
N ARG A 397 -24.32 38.17 58.60
CA ARG A 397 -25.80 38.24 58.86
C ARG A 397 -26.46 39.43 58.20
N ILE A 398 -26.00 39.84 57.03
CA ILE A 398 -26.49 41.01 56.27
C ILE A 398 -28.04 40.97 56.14
N TYR A 399 -28.61 39.78 55.97
CA TYR A 399 -30.02 39.48 55.83
C TYR A 399 -30.84 39.78 57.13
N LYS A 400 -30.19 39.99 58.33
CA LYS A 400 -30.76 40.29 59.57
C LYS A 400 -30.53 41.73 60.04
N GLU A 401 -29.89 42.51 59.29
CA GLU A 401 -29.61 43.90 59.61
C GLU A 401 -30.88 44.77 59.38
N ARG A 402 -31.10 45.69 60.29
CA ARG A 402 -32.32 46.58 60.21
C ARG A 402 -32.43 47.34 58.90
N GLY A 403 -31.33 47.70 58.25
CA GLY A 403 -31.34 48.34 56.95
C GLY A 403 -31.84 47.47 55.80
N PHE A 404 -31.70 46.16 55.92
CA PHE A 404 -32.23 45.16 54.99
C PHE A 404 -33.68 44.84 55.31
N GLU A 405 -34.02 44.57 56.61
CA GLU A 405 -35.33 44.20 57.02
C GLU A 405 -36.36 45.33 56.82
N ASN A 406 -35.95 46.61 56.96
CA ASN A 406 -36.79 47.79 56.80
C ASN A 406 -36.74 48.46 55.44
N ALA A 407 -36.13 47.78 54.41
CA ALA A 407 -36.07 48.31 53.07
C ALA A 407 -37.50 48.52 52.49
N THR A 408 -37.74 49.67 51.94
CA THR A 408 -39.08 50.04 51.41
C THR A 408 -39.36 49.41 50.06
N ASP A 409 -38.30 49.12 49.29
CA ASP A 409 -38.35 48.49 47.97
C ASP A 409 -37.11 47.69 47.72
N MET A 410 -37.14 46.91 46.59
CA MET A 410 -36.01 46.01 46.18
C MET A 410 -34.73 46.80 45.89
N ASP A 411 -34.84 48.00 45.33
CA ASP A 411 -33.66 48.83 44.97
C ASP A 411 -32.93 49.34 46.20
N VAL A 412 -33.61 49.70 47.24
CA VAL A 412 -33.07 50.11 48.57
C VAL A 412 -32.36 48.89 49.20
N ALA A 413 -32.99 47.72 49.15
CA ALA A 413 -32.39 46.48 49.66
C ALA A 413 -31.14 46.13 48.96
N VAL A 414 -31.13 46.18 47.59
CA VAL A 414 -29.96 45.97 46.77
C VAL A 414 -28.82 46.93 47.08
N ALA A 415 -29.10 48.23 47.13
CA ALA A 415 -28.13 49.28 47.51
C ALA A 415 -27.55 49.09 48.91
N PHE A 416 -28.36 48.59 49.85
CA PHE A 416 -27.92 48.29 51.22
C PHE A 416 -26.92 47.09 51.21
N VAL A 417 -27.25 45.98 50.51
CA VAL A 417 -26.43 44.80 50.41
C VAL A 417 -25.16 45.14 49.72
N ASP A 418 -25.20 45.89 48.62
CA ASP A 418 -23.99 46.34 47.86
C ASP A 418 -23.02 47.11 48.75
N LYS A 419 -23.56 48.13 49.54
CA LYS A 419 -22.75 48.87 50.49
C LYS A 419 -22.09 47.96 51.56
N LYS A 420 -22.77 46.90 51.96
CA LYS A 420 -22.24 45.97 52.98
C LYS A 420 -21.21 45.01 52.41
N LEU A 421 -21.32 44.69 51.19
CA LEU A 421 -20.33 43.87 50.47
C LEU A 421 -19.08 44.65 50.05
N ALA A 422 -19.18 45.96 49.87
CA ALA A 422 -18.09 46.85 49.47
C ALA A 422 -16.77 46.70 50.27
N PRO A 423 -16.75 46.52 51.61
CA PRO A 423 -15.51 46.29 52.34
C PRO A 423 -14.75 45.03 51.94
N PHE A 424 -15.46 44.04 51.42
CA PHE A 424 -14.93 42.73 51.01
C PHE A 424 -14.58 42.70 49.51
N ALA A 425 -14.73 43.81 48.79
CA ALA A 425 -14.54 43.84 47.33
C ALA A 425 -13.14 43.37 46.87
N LYS A 426 -12.12 43.48 47.75
CA LYS A 426 -10.76 42.99 47.44
C LYS A 426 -10.60 41.47 47.37
N ASP A 427 -11.56 40.77 48.00
CA ASP A 427 -11.57 39.29 48.06
C ASP A 427 -12.36 38.68 46.92
N PHE A 428 -12.98 39.52 46.09
CA PHE A 428 -13.81 39.07 44.98
C PHE A 428 -13.03 39.01 43.69
N VAL A 429 -13.36 38.02 42.87
CA VAL A 429 -12.75 37.79 41.54
C VAL A 429 -13.20 38.84 40.51
N ARG A 430 -14.40 39.42 40.68
CA ARG A 430 -14.98 40.52 39.87
C ARG A 430 -15.85 41.43 40.70
N GLU A 431 -16.23 42.54 40.12
CA GLU A 431 -17.21 43.44 40.76
C GLU A 431 -18.58 42.80 40.93
N VAL A 432 -19.25 43.11 42.05
CA VAL A 432 -20.58 42.61 42.34
C VAL A 432 -21.60 43.37 41.50
N THR A 433 -22.44 42.64 40.80
CA THR A 433 -23.53 43.24 40.01
C THR A 433 -24.85 43.19 40.74
N ARG A 434 -25.81 44.02 40.28
CA ARG A 434 -27.20 43.99 40.79
C ARG A 434 -27.79 42.60 40.74
N ASP A 435 -27.59 41.87 39.67
CA ASP A 435 -28.12 40.51 39.46
C ASP A 435 -27.54 39.50 40.47
N ASP A 436 -26.26 39.66 40.83
CA ASP A 436 -25.63 38.82 41.85
C ASP A 436 -26.31 39.05 43.23
N ILE A 437 -26.58 40.29 43.56
CA ILE A 437 -27.27 40.66 44.82
C ILE A 437 -28.71 40.11 44.80
N LEU A 438 -29.44 40.25 43.73
CA LEU A 438 -30.79 39.70 43.59
C LEU A 438 -30.75 38.17 43.79
N ARG A 439 -29.77 37.49 43.16
CA ARG A 439 -29.56 36.04 43.34
C ARG A 439 -29.19 35.65 44.76
N LEU A 440 -28.42 36.49 45.50
CA LEU A 440 -28.20 36.31 46.93
C LEU A 440 -29.47 36.41 47.76
N MET A 441 -30.35 37.33 47.41
CA MET A 441 -31.60 37.51 48.10
C MET A 441 -32.64 36.40 47.87
N GLU A 442 -32.48 35.62 46.78
CA GLU A 442 -33.25 34.42 46.46
C GLU A 442 -32.85 33.17 47.28
N ILE A 443 -31.80 33.24 48.10
CA ILE A 443 -31.33 32.14 48.90
C ILE A 443 -32.40 31.69 49.89
N LYS A 444 -32.81 30.42 49.82
CA LYS A 444 -33.80 29.82 50.70
C LYS A 444 -33.36 29.86 52.17
N MET A 445 -34.21 30.28 53.08
CA MET A 445 -33.93 30.27 54.53
C MET A 445 -33.41 28.91 55.04
N GLN A 446 -33.90 27.81 54.51
CA GLN A 446 -33.39 26.47 54.84
C GLN A 446 -31.91 26.31 54.58
N ARG A 447 -31.34 27.01 53.53
CA ARG A 447 -29.91 26.98 53.20
C ARG A 447 -29.11 27.79 54.19
N ILE A 448 -29.64 28.91 54.62
CA ILE A 448 -29.05 29.77 55.66
C ILE A 448 -28.99 29.01 57.01
N LEU A 449 -30.09 28.34 57.42
CA LEU A 449 -30.16 27.58 58.68
C LEU A 449 -29.23 26.35 58.70
N LYS A 450 -28.96 25.77 57.53
CA LYS A 450 -28.09 24.62 57.39
C LYS A 450 -26.64 24.99 56.95
N PHE A 451 -26.31 26.30 56.94
CA PHE A 451 -24.98 26.73 56.55
C PHE A 451 -23.95 26.21 57.55
N ASN A 452 -22.95 25.57 57.01
CA ASN A 452 -21.80 25.05 57.74
C ASN A 452 -20.54 25.69 57.15
N LYS A 453 -19.84 26.49 57.92
CA LYS A 453 -18.62 27.18 57.51
C LYS A 453 -17.55 26.25 57.02
N ASP A 454 -17.29 25.18 57.76
CA ASP A 454 -16.23 24.23 57.39
C ASP A 454 -16.47 23.57 56.03
N LYS A 455 -17.72 23.24 55.71
CA LYS A 455 -18.12 22.70 54.41
C LYS A 455 -18.03 23.74 53.29
N ALA A 456 -18.33 25.01 53.56
CA ALA A 456 -18.16 26.07 52.59
C ALA A 456 -16.67 26.32 52.27
N ASP A 457 -15.84 26.33 53.31
CA ASP A 457 -14.40 26.49 53.17
C ASP A 457 -13.76 25.27 52.43
N GLU A 458 -14.22 24.05 52.72
CA GLU A 458 -13.80 22.85 52.00
C GLU A 458 -14.21 22.89 50.54
N LEU A 459 -15.43 23.34 50.19
CA LEU A 459 -15.88 23.51 48.81
C LEU A 459 -15.03 24.56 48.09
N MET A 460 -14.79 25.70 48.69
CA MET A 460 -13.96 26.76 48.12
C MET A 460 -12.49 26.30 47.93
N ALA A 461 -11.98 25.50 48.89
CA ALA A 461 -10.63 24.92 48.73
C ALA A 461 -10.55 23.92 47.55
N LYS A 462 -11.59 23.08 47.37
CA LYS A 462 -11.70 22.18 46.20
C LYS A 462 -11.77 22.95 44.89
N ILE A 463 -12.56 24.01 44.80
CA ILE A 463 -12.67 24.85 43.60
C ILE A 463 -11.33 25.53 43.30
N LYS A 464 -10.62 26.04 44.32
CA LYS A 464 -9.30 26.67 44.17
C LYS A 464 -8.22 25.64 43.73
N ALA A 465 -8.29 24.41 44.21
CA ALA A 465 -7.41 23.36 43.74
C ALA A 465 -7.67 23.02 42.27
N GLU A 466 -8.92 22.80 41.89
CA GLU A 466 -9.30 22.53 40.48
C GLU A 466 -8.94 23.70 39.53
N LEU A 467 -9.10 24.95 39.98
CA LEU A 467 -8.66 26.13 39.24
C LEU A 467 -7.13 26.12 39.00
N LYS A 468 -6.38 25.73 40.01
CA LYS A 468 -4.91 25.64 39.89
C LYS A 468 -4.49 24.57 38.92
N ASP A 469 -5.17 23.40 38.93
CA ASP A 469 -4.92 22.32 37.98
C ASP A 469 -5.26 22.76 36.55
N ILE A 470 -6.41 23.45 36.36
CA ILE A 470 -6.79 23.99 35.06
C ILE A 470 -5.81 25.07 34.56
N ASP A 471 -5.32 25.97 35.44
CA ASP A 471 -4.31 26.96 35.04
C ASP A 471 -3.01 26.32 34.67
N TYR A 472 -2.61 25.21 35.31
CA TYR A 472 -1.46 24.42 34.93
C TYR A 472 -1.67 23.77 33.54
N ASP A 473 -2.85 23.14 33.31
CA ASP A 473 -3.20 22.50 32.06
C ASP A 473 -3.22 23.51 30.90
N LEU A 474 -3.78 24.69 31.11
CA LEU A 474 -3.79 25.80 30.13
C LEU A 474 -2.39 26.29 29.76
N ALA A 475 -1.43 26.20 30.68
CA ALA A 475 -0.02 26.52 30.42
C ALA A 475 0.72 25.37 29.67
N HIS A 476 0.22 24.14 29.75
CA HIS A 476 0.84 22.94 29.19
C HIS A 476 -0.08 22.21 28.17
N MET A 477 -0.71 22.96 27.27
CA MET A 477 -1.71 22.43 26.34
C MET A 477 -1.20 21.29 25.44
N THR A 478 0.09 21.28 25.13
CA THR A 478 0.68 20.19 24.35
C THR A 478 0.59 18.85 25.09
N ASP A 479 0.92 18.85 26.39
CA ASP A 479 0.85 17.65 27.21
C ASP A 479 -0.58 17.18 27.41
N VAL A 480 -1.52 18.10 27.66
CA VAL A 480 -2.95 17.82 27.76
C VAL A 480 -3.47 17.17 26.46
N THR A 481 -3.03 17.67 25.31
CA THR A 481 -3.46 17.11 24.01
C THR A 481 -2.84 15.74 23.77
N ILE A 482 -1.59 15.53 24.13
CA ILE A 482 -0.92 14.22 24.07
C ILE A 482 -1.66 13.21 24.95
N ASP A 483 -2.02 13.59 26.17
CA ASP A 483 -2.73 12.68 27.10
C ASP A 483 -4.14 12.38 26.62
N TRP A 484 -4.79 13.33 25.95
CA TRP A 484 -6.06 13.10 25.28
C TRP A 484 -5.97 12.02 24.20
N PHE A 485 -4.98 12.09 23.29
CA PHE A 485 -4.80 11.08 22.24
C PHE A 485 -4.41 9.72 22.83
N LYS A 486 -3.58 9.67 23.87
CA LYS A 486 -3.29 8.43 24.60
C LYS A 486 -4.55 7.83 25.22
N PHE A 487 -5.37 8.64 25.88
CA PHE A 487 -6.66 8.20 26.44
C PHE A 487 -7.55 7.57 25.38
N ILE A 488 -7.70 8.19 24.21
CA ILE A 488 -8.48 7.64 23.09
C ILE A 488 -7.89 6.30 22.64
N LYS A 489 -6.59 6.21 22.46
CA LYS A 489 -5.91 4.98 22.05
C LYS A 489 -6.08 3.86 23.07
N ASP A 490 -5.87 4.12 24.34
CA ASP A 490 -5.95 3.13 25.41
C ASP A 490 -7.38 2.60 25.60
N LYS A 491 -8.38 3.48 25.44
CA LYS A 491 -9.79 3.13 25.64
C LYS A 491 -10.39 2.40 24.44
N TYR A 492 -10.04 2.79 23.23
CA TYR A 492 -10.69 2.31 22.00
C TYR A 492 -9.78 1.52 21.06
N GLY A 493 -8.45 1.73 21.10
CA GLY A 493 -7.49 1.16 20.14
C GLY A 493 -7.46 -0.36 20.12
N LYS A 494 -7.71 -1.01 21.25
CA LYS A 494 -7.73 -2.49 21.35
C LYS A 494 -8.81 -3.15 20.48
N HIS A 495 -9.89 -2.42 20.20
CA HIS A 495 -11.01 -2.91 19.40
C HIS A 495 -10.85 -2.63 17.90
N HIS A 496 -9.85 -1.81 17.51
CA HIS A 496 -9.59 -1.42 16.14
C HIS A 496 -8.10 -1.64 15.80
N PRO A 497 -7.62 -2.91 15.82
CA PRO A 497 -6.24 -3.21 15.39
C PRO A 497 -6.09 -2.94 13.89
N ARG A 498 -4.85 -2.76 13.44
CA ARG A 498 -4.57 -2.67 12.00
C ARG A 498 -4.84 -4.00 11.33
N LEU A 499 -5.63 -3.99 10.26
CA LEU A 499 -6.01 -5.18 9.49
C LEU A 499 -5.20 -5.31 8.21
N THR A 500 -4.86 -4.20 7.55
CA THR A 500 -4.17 -4.20 6.26
C THR A 500 -2.65 -4.28 6.43
N GLU A 501 -2.02 -5.24 5.77
CA GLU A 501 -0.57 -5.43 5.76
C GLU A 501 0.11 -4.48 4.76
N ILE A 502 1.22 -3.83 5.16
CA ILE A 502 2.02 -2.98 4.27
C ILE A 502 3.15 -3.83 3.71
N LYS A 503 3.18 -4.00 2.38
CA LYS A 503 4.20 -4.78 1.66
C LYS A 503 4.58 -4.09 0.36
N SER A 504 5.79 -4.28 -0.12
CA SER A 504 6.13 -3.96 -1.51
C SER A 504 5.68 -5.09 -2.42
N PHE A 505 5.19 -4.76 -3.62
CA PHE A 505 4.70 -5.76 -4.56
C PHE A 505 5.62 -5.88 -5.76
N ASP A 506 5.92 -7.14 -6.13
CA ASP A 506 6.55 -7.42 -7.42
C ASP A 506 5.73 -6.89 -8.58
N THR A 507 6.43 -6.39 -9.59
CA THR A 507 5.80 -6.08 -10.86
C THR A 507 5.51 -7.37 -11.62
N ILE A 508 4.28 -7.87 -11.52
CA ILE A 508 3.83 -9.02 -12.29
C ILE A 508 3.72 -8.62 -13.76
N VAL A 509 4.60 -9.17 -14.59
CA VAL A 509 4.50 -8.97 -16.05
C VAL A 509 3.44 -9.91 -16.59
N ALA A 510 2.29 -9.38 -16.97
CA ALA A 510 1.15 -10.16 -17.42
C ALA A 510 1.49 -11.15 -18.56
N THR A 511 2.46 -10.83 -19.42
CA THR A 511 2.91 -11.70 -20.51
C THR A 511 3.70 -12.92 -20.06
N THR A 512 4.35 -12.88 -18.88
CA THR A 512 5.10 -14.03 -18.34
C THR A 512 4.22 -15.02 -17.58
N VAL A 513 3.09 -14.53 -17.08
CA VAL A 513 2.14 -15.29 -16.26
C VAL A 513 1.08 -15.98 -17.11
N VAL A 514 0.70 -15.38 -18.25
CA VAL A 514 -0.24 -16.01 -19.19
C VAL A 514 0.44 -17.18 -19.87
N GLU A 515 -0.11 -18.36 -19.68
CA GLU A 515 0.32 -19.51 -20.47
C GLU A 515 -0.05 -19.29 -21.94
N ALA A 516 0.89 -19.67 -22.83
CA ALA A 516 0.71 -19.62 -24.27
C ALA A 516 -0.35 -20.63 -24.73
N ASN A 517 -1.64 -20.26 -24.56
CA ASN A 517 -2.79 -21.13 -24.83
C ASN A 517 -3.20 -21.17 -26.30
N GLU A 518 -2.76 -20.18 -27.06
CA GLU A 518 -3.07 -20.03 -28.48
C GLU A 518 -1.90 -20.50 -29.34
N LYS A 519 -2.18 -20.97 -30.53
CA LYS A 519 -1.19 -21.37 -31.53
C LYS A 519 -1.13 -20.33 -32.63
N LEU A 520 0.04 -19.74 -32.85
CA LEU A 520 0.28 -18.80 -33.94
C LEU A 520 0.59 -19.56 -35.22
N TYR A 521 -0.06 -19.19 -36.32
CA TYR A 521 0.16 -19.74 -37.66
C TYR A 521 0.51 -18.63 -38.64
N ILE A 522 1.20 -18.98 -39.72
CA ILE A 522 1.53 -18.08 -40.81
C ILE A 522 1.17 -18.65 -42.17
N ASN A 523 0.54 -17.83 -42.99
CA ASN A 523 0.42 -18.03 -44.43
C ASN A 523 1.46 -17.17 -45.17
N ARG A 524 2.63 -17.75 -45.48
CA ARG A 524 3.75 -16.98 -46.10
C ARG A 524 3.45 -16.51 -47.50
N GLN A 525 2.55 -17.18 -48.24
CA GLN A 525 2.19 -16.82 -49.62
C GLN A 525 1.31 -15.59 -49.68
N GLU A 526 0.31 -15.55 -48.81
CA GLU A 526 -0.62 -14.45 -48.73
C GLU A 526 -0.16 -13.32 -47.79
N GLY A 527 0.73 -13.62 -46.83
CA GLY A 527 1.29 -12.66 -45.89
C GLY A 527 0.37 -12.39 -44.68
N PHE A 528 -0.38 -13.39 -44.25
CA PHE A 528 -1.21 -13.33 -43.05
C PHE A 528 -0.59 -14.17 -41.92
N ILE A 529 -0.74 -13.65 -40.68
CA ILE A 529 -0.49 -14.39 -39.47
C ILE A 529 -1.71 -14.37 -38.56
N GLY A 530 -1.88 -15.35 -37.68
CA GLY A 530 -2.97 -15.33 -36.70
C GLY A 530 -3.25 -16.69 -36.09
N THR A 531 -4.09 -16.69 -35.05
CA THR A 531 -4.50 -17.89 -34.32
C THR A 531 -5.61 -18.67 -35.03
N GLY A 532 -6.39 -18.00 -35.89
CA GLY A 532 -7.45 -18.60 -36.72
C GLY A 532 -6.96 -19.39 -37.94
N LEU A 533 -5.70 -19.30 -38.32
CA LEU A 533 -5.13 -19.90 -39.55
C LEU A 533 -4.68 -21.34 -39.34
N LYS A 534 -5.53 -22.20 -38.75
CA LYS A 534 -5.20 -23.58 -38.32
C LYS A 534 -4.76 -24.53 -39.43
N LYS A 535 -4.91 -24.15 -40.70
CA LYS A 535 -4.50 -24.94 -41.87
C LYS A 535 -3.12 -24.55 -42.41
N ASP A 536 -2.55 -23.48 -41.93
CA ASP A 536 -1.30 -22.92 -42.38
C ASP A 536 -0.11 -23.37 -41.49
N GLU A 537 1.11 -22.87 -41.75
CA GLU A 537 2.33 -23.24 -41.02
C GLU A 537 2.25 -22.79 -39.54
N PHE A 538 2.42 -23.76 -38.62
CA PHE A 538 2.54 -23.47 -37.20
C PHE A 538 3.89 -22.77 -36.91
N VAL A 539 3.87 -21.72 -36.07
CA VAL A 539 5.07 -20.95 -35.72
C VAL A 539 5.48 -21.21 -34.27
N CYS A 540 4.63 -20.84 -33.33
CA CYS A 540 4.87 -20.96 -31.88
C CYS A 540 3.56 -20.91 -31.11
N ASN A 541 3.61 -21.26 -29.83
CA ASN A 541 2.52 -20.95 -28.92
C ASN A 541 2.62 -19.47 -28.49
N CYS A 542 1.47 -18.85 -28.33
CA CYS A 542 1.35 -17.44 -27.91
C CYS A 542 0.10 -17.23 -27.06
N SER A 543 -0.09 -16.06 -26.56
CA SER A 543 -1.31 -15.62 -25.89
C SER A 543 -1.97 -14.50 -26.68
N ASP A 544 -3.25 -14.23 -26.39
CA ASP A 544 -4.05 -13.16 -27.00
C ASP A 544 -3.54 -11.73 -26.67
N ILE A 545 -2.69 -11.61 -25.67
CA ILE A 545 -2.10 -10.35 -25.24
C ILE A 545 -0.69 -10.11 -25.79
N ASP A 546 -0.06 -11.13 -26.39
CA ASP A 546 1.29 -11.05 -26.89
C ASP A 546 1.42 -10.13 -28.11
N ASP A 547 2.61 -9.64 -28.30
CA ASP A 547 3.04 -8.97 -29.51
C ASP A 547 3.93 -9.93 -30.33
N ILE A 548 3.82 -9.85 -31.65
CA ILE A 548 4.61 -10.65 -32.58
C ILE A 548 5.57 -9.76 -33.34
N ILE A 549 6.86 -10.04 -33.28
CA ILE A 549 7.87 -9.41 -34.12
C ILE A 549 7.98 -10.17 -35.43
N VAL A 550 7.94 -9.46 -36.56
CA VAL A 550 7.98 -10.03 -37.90
C VAL A 550 9.12 -9.40 -38.70
N PHE A 551 10.07 -10.21 -39.16
CA PHE A 551 11.16 -9.78 -40.05
C PHE A 551 10.90 -10.21 -41.49
N PHE A 552 11.22 -9.32 -42.45
CA PHE A 552 11.02 -9.52 -43.88
C PHE A 552 12.37 -9.69 -44.62
N LYS A 553 12.34 -10.36 -45.78
CA LYS A 553 13.51 -10.62 -46.60
C LYS A 553 14.20 -9.36 -47.13
N ASP A 554 13.48 -8.25 -47.22
CA ASP A 554 13.99 -6.94 -47.67
C ASP A 554 14.72 -6.16 -46.57
N GLY A 555 14.77 -6.67 -45.35
CA GLY A 555 15.46 -6.07 -44.22
C GLY A 555 14.56 -5.15 -43.36
N LYS A 556 13.26 -5.19 -43.59
CA LYS A 556 12.30 -4.51 -42.70
C LYS A 556 11.82 -5.42 -41.60
N PHE A 557 11.32 -4.83 -40.52
CA PHE A 557 10.58 -5.55 -39.48
C PHE A 557 9.50 -4.65 -38.85
N LYS A 558 8.51 -5.26 -38.24
CA LYS A 558 7.48 -4.60 -37.44
C LYS A 558 7.00 -5.48 -36.31
N VAL A 559 6.36 -4.91 -35.31
CA VAL A 559 5.69 -5.60 -34.21
C VAL A 559 4.20 -5.37 -34.33
N VAL A 560 3.41 -6.45 -34.26
CA VAL A 560 1.96 -6.43 -34.35
C VAL A 560 1.36 -7.21 -33.19
N LYS A 561 0.15 -6.83 -32.74
CA LYS A 561 -0.55 -7.60 -31.70
C LYS A 561 -1.07 -8.92 -32.26
N VAL A 562 -1.11 -9.99 -31.44
CA VAL A 562 -1.79 -11.24 -31.77
C VAL A 562 -3.26 -10.97 -32.10
N ALA A 563 -3.75 -11.58 -33.17
CA ALA A 563 -5.14 -11.52 -33.60
C ALA A 563 -5.51 -12.82 -34.34
N ASP A 564 -6.79 -13.08 -34.57
CA ASP A 564 -7.26 -14.26 -35.31
C ASP A 564 -6.69 -14.34 -36.72
N LYS A 565 -6.63 -13.20 -37.41
CA LYS A 565 -6.03 -13.06 -38.73
C LYS A 565 -5.62 -11.61 -38.99
N ILE A 566 -4.32 -11.34 -39.18
CA ILE A 566 -3.79 -10.02 -39.49
C ILE A 566 -2.86 -10.09 -40.71
N PHE A 567 -2.98 -9.13 -41.61
CA PHE A 567 -2.07 -8.97 -42.75
C PHE A 567 -0.78 -8.29 -42.29
N VAL A 568 0.36 -8.98 -42.42
CA VAL A 568 1.67 -8.43 -42.04
C VAL A 568 2.51 -8.04 -43.26
N GLY A 569 2.23 -8.61 -44.42
CA GLY A 569 2.98 -8.37 -45.64
C GLY A 569 3.60 -9.68 -46.20
N LYS A 570 3.93 -9.67 -47.47
CA LYS A 570 4.58 -10.81 -48.15
C LYS A 570 6.05 -10.86 -47.85
N ASN A 571 6.70 -12.01 -48.18
CA ASN A 571 8.16 -12.22 -47.98
C ASN A 571 8.61 -12.22 -46.52
N VAL A 572 7.78 -12.71 -45.60
CA VAL A 572 8.14 -12.91 -44.20
C VAL A 572 9.34 -13.89 -44.14
N LEU A 573 10.39 -13.47 -43.43
CA LEU A 573 11.61 -14.23 -43.20
C LEU A 573 11.49 -15.03 -41.90
N TRP A 574 11.19 -14.37 -40.82
CA TRP A 574 11.13 -14.93 -39.46
C TRP A 574 10.11 -14.16 -38.61
N LEU A 575 9.49 -14.84 -37.65
CA LEU A 575 8.59 -14.25 -36.69
C LEU A 575 8.52 -15.09 -35.42
N GLN A 576 8.28 -14.40 -34.29
CA GLN A 576 8.13 -15.00 -32.95
C GLN A 576 7.42 -14.01 -32.01
N VAL A 577 7.05 -14.48 -30.81
CA VAL A 577 6.58 -13.61 -29.74
C VAL A 577 7.66 -12.57 -29.39
N TYR A 578 7.25 -11.30 -29.26
CA TYR A 578 8.12 -10.17 -28.94
C TYR A 578 8.06 -9.83 -27.46
N ASN A 579 9.19 -9.93 -26.77
CA ASN A 579 9.32 -9.51 -25.39
C ASN A 579 9.86 -8.09 -25.33
N LYS A 580 9.02 -7.19 -24.81
CA LYS A 580 9.39 -5.77 -24.62
C LYS A 580 10.50 -5.67 -23.55
N ASN A 581 11.47 -4.78 -23.79
CA ASN A 581 12.65 -4.54 -22.94
C ASN A 581 13.66 -5.70 -22.89
N ASP A 582 13.47 -6.76 -23.68
CA ASP A 582 14.46 -7.83 -23.80
C ASP A 582 15.73 -7.31 -24.51
N ARG A 583 16.84 -7.30 -23.78
CA ARG A 583 18.17 -6.90 -24.26
C ARG A 583 19.07 -8.12 -24.53
N ARG A 584 18.63 -9.32 -24.14
CA ARG A 584 19.43 -10.57 -24.31
C ARG A 584 19.19 -11.20 -25.68
N THR A 585 17.95 -11.19 -26.18
CA THR A 585 17.69 -11.68 -27.54
C THR A 585 18.44 -10.84 -28.56
N THR A 586 19.45 -11.49 -29.20
CA THR A 586 20.32 -10.88 -30.19
C THR A 586 20.06 -11.48 -31.57
N TYR A 587 19.88 -10.59 -32.55
CA TYR A 587 19.66 -10.96 -33.94
C TYR A 587 20.99 -10.89 -34.68
N ASN A 588 21.46 -12.05 -35.22
CA ASN A 588 22.66 -12.13 -36.03
C ASN A 588 22.28 -12.09 -37.51
N VAL A 589 22.78 -11.11 -38.26
CA VAL A 589 22.33 -10.82 -39.64
C VAL A 589 23.47 -10.58 -40.56
N VAL A 590 23.39 -11.20 -41.75
CA VAL A 590 24.17 -10.78 -42.93
C VAL A 590 23.19 -10.28 -43.99
N TYR A 591 23.39 -9.07 -44.46
CA TYR A 591 22.55 -8.47 -45.50
C TYR A 591 23.38 -7.91 -46.66
N ARG A 592 22.75 -7.90 -47.84
CA ARG A 592 23.28 -7.22 -49.04
C ARG A 592 22.62 -5.83 -49.10
N ASP A 593 23.43 -4.81 -49.29
CA ASP A 593 22.99 -3.40 -49.34
C ASP A 593 22.81 -2.97 -50.81
N GLY A 594 21.57 -2.89 -51.25
CA GLY A 594 21.21 -2.67 -52.66
C GLY A 594 21.21 -3.92 -53.55
N GLN A 595 20.83 -3.78 -54.86
CA GLN A 595 20.64 -4.92 -55.76
C GLN A 595 21.92 -5.66 -56.05
N ASN A 596 23.05 -4.99 -56.19
CA ASN A 596 24.38 -5.53 -56.46
C ASN A 596 25.42 -4.97 -55.51
N GLY A 597 25.03 -4.56 -54.32
CA GLY A 597 25.89 -3.90 -53.35
C GLY A 597 26.68 -4.84 -52.44
N PRO A 598 27.52 -4.28 -51.57
CA PRO A 598 28.33 -5.02 -50.65
C PRO A 598 27.52 -5.76 -49.57
N HIS A 599 28.11 -6.78 -49.01
CA HIS A 599 27.49 -7.57 -47.93
C HIS A 599 28.06 -7.14 -46.58
N TYR A 600 27.16 -6.93 -45.59
CA TYR A 600 27.53 -6.53 -44.24
C TYR A 600 27.01 -7.54 -43.21
N ILE A 601 27.80 -7.74 -42.13
CA ILE A 601 27.47 -8.55 -40.97
C ILE A 601 27.23 -7.64 -39.78
N LYS A 602 26.22 -7.92 -39.00
CA LYS A 602 25.91 -7.19 -37.76
C LYS A 602 25.12 -8.02 -36.74
N ARG A 603 25.21 -7.60 -35.49
CA ARG A 603 24.42 -8.08 -34.36
C ARG A 603 23.69 -6.90 -33.76
N PHE A 604 22.44 -7.13 -33.36
CA PHE A 604 21.62 -6.10 -32.70
C PHE A 604 20.50 -6.74 -31.88
N ASN A 605 19.99 -5.98 -30.92
CA ASN A 605 18.78 -6.32 -30.16
C ASN A 605 17.67 -5.31 -30.46
N VAL A 606 16.42 -5.64 -30.05
CA VAL A 606 15.21 -4.82 -30.28
C VAL A 606 14.45 -4.63 -28.96
N PRO A 607 14.97 -3.84 -28.01
CA PRO A 607 14.35 -3.72 -26.69
C PRO A 607 13.04 -2.92 -26.72
N THR A 608 12.93 -1.92 -27.62
CA THR A 608 11.73 -1.03 -27.65
C THR A 608 11.38 -0.63 -29.06
N VAL A 609 10.11 -0.83 -29.43
CA VAL A 609 9.54 -0.40 -30.73
C VAL A 609 8.08 0.00 -30.55
N THR A 610 7.57 0.81 -31.46
CA THR A 610 6.15 1.16 -31.52
C THR A 610 5.43 0.11 -32.38
N ARG A 611 4.28 -0.38 -31.94
CA ARG A 611 3.43 -1.33 -32.68
C ARG A 611 3.03 -0.74 -34.05
N ASP A 612 2.89 -1.64 -35.03
CA ASP A 612 2.41 -1.36 -36.40
C ASP A 612 3.30 -0.42 -37.20
N ARG A 613 4.44 0.03 -36.66
CA ARG A 613 5.43 0.83 -37.38
C ARG A 613 6.47 -0.07 -38.00
N GLU A 614 6.79 0.18 -39.27
CA GLU A 614 7.91 -0.49 -39.97
C GLU A 614 9.26 0.16 -39.64
N TYR A 615 10.25 -0.69 -39.42
CA TYR A 615 11.65 -0.33 -39.17
C TYR A 615 12.54 -1.04 -40.17
N ASP A 616 13.62 -0.40 -40.59
CA ASP A 616 14.62 -0.98 -41.52
C ASP A 616 15.92 -1.28 -40.77
N ILE A 617 16.42 -2.51 -40.93
CA ILE A 617 17.71 -2.92 -40.39
C ILE A 617 18.86 -2.80 -41.40
N THR A 618 18.56 -2.50 -42.66
CA THR A 618 19.55 -2.20 -43.71
C THR A 618 19.84 -0.67 -43.75
N ARG A 619 20.43 -0.21 -44.83
CA ARG A 619 20.63 1.24 -45.07
C ARG A 619 19.48 1.87 -45.86
N GLY A 620 18.46 1.10 -46.22
CA GLY A 620 17.32 1.56 -46.99
C GLY A 620 17.57 1.64 -48.50
N GLU A 621 18.72 1.13 -48.99
CA GLU A 621 18.99 1.10 -50.42
C GLU A 621 18.04 0.15 -51.15
N LYS A 622 17.48 0.60 -52.28
CA LYS A 622 16.50 -0.18 -53.05
C LYS A 622 17.11 -1.48 -53.54
N GLY A 623 16.48 -2.63 -53.19
CA GLY A 623 16.96 -3.95 -53.53
C GLY A 623 17.87 -4.60 -52.49
N SER A 624 18.01 -4.01 -51.31
CA SER A 624 18.62 -4.61 -50.14
C SER A 624 17.89 -5.91 -49.75
N ARG A 625 18.67 -6.92 -49.25
CA ARG A 625 18.12 -8.24 -48.92
C ARG A 625 18.90 -8.88 -47.80
N ILE A 626 18.19 -9.52 -46.87
CA ILE A 626 18.80 -10.39 -45.85
C ILE A 626 19.24 -11.70 -46.50
N MET A 627 20.50 -12.05 -46.28
CA MET A 627 21.15 -13.28 -46.82
C MET A 627 21.30 -14.33 -45.74
N TYR A 628 21.40 -13.94 -44.47
CA TYR A 628 21.49 -14.83 -43.31
C TYR A 628 20.81 -14.14 -42.12
N PHE A 629 20.09 -14.94 -41.33
CA PHE A 629 19.37 -14.42 -40.16
C PHE A 629 19.23 -15.51 -39.12
N THR A 630 19.59 -15.23 -37.86
CA THR A 630 19.25 -16.02 -36.69
C THR A 630 18.80 -15.13 -35.53
N ALA A 631 17.92 -15.66 -34.70
CA ALA A 631 17.48 -15.04 -33.45
C ALA A 631 18.03 -15.87 -32.30
N ASN A 632 18.80 -15.26 -31.44
CA ASN A 632 19.57 -15.91 -30.38
C ASN A 632 19.14 -15.38 -29.02
N PRO A 633 18.33 -16.13 -28.23
CA PRO A 633 17.71 -15.64 -27.01
C PRO A 633 18.67 -15.18 -25.91
N ASN A 634 19.89 -15.72 -25.90
CA ASN A 634 20.91 -15.39 -24.91
C ASN A 634 22.21 -14.85 -25.54
N GLY A 635 22.10 -14.21 -26.72
CA GLY A 635 23.26 -13.58 -27.36
C GLY A 635 24.30 -14.57 -27.89
N GLU A 636 23.88 -15.78 -28.28
CA GLU A 636 24.75 -16.80 -28.88
C GLU A 636 25.37 -16.26 -30.17
N ALA A 637 26.60 -16.66 -30.41
CA ALA A 637 27.40 -16.22 -31.57
C ALA A 637 27.87 -17.40 -32.36
N GLU A 638 27.19 -17.69 -33.45
CA GLU A 638 27.59 -18.75 -34.37
C GLU A 638 28.70 -18.34 -35.33
N ILE A 639 29.38 -19.33 -35.88
CA ILE A 639 30.34 -19.20 -36.97
C ILE A 639 29.67 -19.60 -38.30
N ILE A 640 29.78 -18.74 -39.32
CA ILE A 640 29.16 -18.93 -40.62
C ILE A 640 30.21 -19.08 -41.72
N LYS A 641 29.84 -19.84 -42.78
CA LYS A 641 30.56 -19.94 -44.03
C LYS A 641 29.83 -19.13 -45.10
N VAL A 642 30.49 -18.11 -45.63
CA VAL A 642 30.04 -17.30 -46.76
C VAL A 642 30.72 -17.83 -48.05
N ILE A 643 29.95 -18.42 -48.95
CA ILE A 643 30.39 -18.96 -50.20
C ILE A 643 30.15 -17.91 -51.27
N LEU A 644 31.20 -17.45 -51.93
CA LEU A 644 31.16 -16.47 -53.03
C LEU A 644 30.78 -17.14 -54.35
N GLU A 645 30.22 -16.38 -55.27
CA GLU A 645 30.04 -16.83 -56.63
C GLU A 645 31.43 -17.07 -57.29
N ALA A 646 31.54 -18.17 -58.03
CA ALA A 646 32.81 -18.55 -58.68
C ALA A 646 33.25 -17.49 -59.71
N ASN A 647 34.38 -16.84 -59.48
CA ASN A 647 35.00 -15.89 -60.41
C ASN A 647 36.50 -16.24 -60.56
N PRO A 648 37.05 -16.36 -61.78
CA PRO A 648 38.41 -16.70 -61.99
C PRO A 648 39.48 -15.82 -61.34
N ARG A 649 39.06 -14.59 -60.89
CA ARG A 649 39.93 -13.64 -60.19
C ARG A 649 39.95 -13.80 -58.68
N LEU A 650 39.09 -14.69 -58.09
CA LEU A 650 39.01 -14.87 -56.69
C LEU A 650 39.94 -15.94 -56.18
N ARG A 651 40.85 -15.60 -55.28
CA ARG A 651 41.79 -16.57 -54.63
C ARG A 651 41.13 -17.38 -53.53
N LYS A 652 40.10 -16.87 -52.84
CA LYS A 652 39.31 -17.54 -51.80
C LYS A 652 37.84 -17.43 -52.14
N VAL A 653 37.17 -18.57 -52.27
CA VAL A 653 35.73 -18.68 -52.57
C VAL A 653 34.92 -18.82 -51.28
N ILE A 654 35.53 -19.23 -50.19
CA ILE A 654 34.86 -19.40 -48.87
C ILE A 654 35.51 -18.43 -47.89
N ILE A 655 34.68 -17.65 -47.23
CA ILE A 655 35.03 -16.74 -46.13
C ILE A 655 34.31 -17.24 -44.88
N GLU A 656 35.05 -17.49 -43.81
CA GLU A 656 34.46 -17.76 -42.50
C GLU A 656 34.32 -16.45 -41.74
N LYS A 657 33.20 -16.32 -41.06
CA LYS A 657 32.90 -15.19 -40.17
C LYS A 657 32.33 -15.69 -38.85
N ASP A 658 32.90 -15.17 -37.78
CA ASP A 658 32.52 -15.44 -36.41
C ASP A 658 31.73 -14.26 -35.89
N PHE A 659 30.50 -14.49 -35.44
CA PHE A 659 29.63 -13.46 -34.85
C PHE A 659 30.15 -13.00 -33.49
N SER A 660 30.94 -13.79 -32.74
CA SER A 660 31.51 -13.36 -31.46
C SER A 660 32.40 -12.13 -31.58
N LEU A 661 33.07 -12.00 -32.74
CA LEU A 661 33.92 -10.84 -33.08
C LEU A 661 33.11 -9.63 -33.57
N VAL A 662 31.81 -9.75 -33.70
CA VAL A 662 30.94 -8.65 -34.16
C VAL A 662 30.23 -8.02 -32.95
N PRO A 663 30.51 -6.76 -32.59
CA PRO A 663 29.89 -6.14 -31.45
C PRO A 663 28.39 -5.93 -31.65
N ILE A 664 27.59 -6.11 -30.59
CA ILE A 664 26.17 -5.83 -30.57
C ILE A 664 26.00 -4.31 -30.59
N LYS A 665 25.30 -3.78 -31.61
CA LYS A 665 25.04 -2.34 -31.78
C LYS A 665 23.55 -2.08 -32.01
N GLY A 666 23.12 -0.82 -32.01
CA GLY A 666 21.74 -0.46 -32.32
C GLY A 666 21.31 -0.96 -33.72
N ARG A 667 20.01 -1.28 -33.86
CA ARG A 667 19.39 -1.84 -35.08
C ARG A 667 19.68 -1.07 -36.37
N GLY A 668 19.86 0.26 -36.30
CA GLY A 668 20.19 1.12 -37.46
C GLY A 668 21.67 1.15 -37.85
N ALA A 669 22.54 0.46 -37.10
CA ALA A 669 23.97 0.41 -37.41
C ALA A 669 24.25 -0.34 -38.74
N LYS A 670 25.22 0.15 -39.53
CA LYS A 670 25.61 -0.45 -40.82
C LYS A 670 26.14 -1.85 -40.71
N GLY A 671 26.86 -2.17 -39.63
CA GLY A 671 27.61 -3.43 -39.49
C GLY A 671 29.01 -3.39 -40.11
N GLN A 672 29.70 -4.54 -40.07
CA GLN A 672 31.03 -4.71 -40.62
C GLN A 672 30.95 -5.26 -42.06
N LEU A 673 31.86 -4.84 -42.91
CA LEU A 673 31.93 -5.33 -44.29
C LEU A 673 32.40 -6.80 -44.31
N VAL A 674 31.61 -7.66 -44.93
CA VAL A 674 31.98 -9.06 -45.20
C VAL A 674 32.74 -9.18 -46.55
N THR A 675 32.07 -8.74 -47.61
CA THR A 675 32.62 -8.79 -48.96
C THR A 675 31.89 -7.83 -49.88
N ARG A 676 32.59 -7.37 -50.93
CA ARG A 676 32.01 -6.64 -52.07
C ARG A 676 31.68 -7.56 -53.24
N ASN A 677 32.11 -8.83 -53.18
CA ASN A 677 31.83 -9.80 -54.24
C ASN A 677 30.47 -10.44 -54.08
N PRO A 678 29.85 -10.88 -55.18
CA PRO A 678 28.58 -11.59 -55.13
C PRO A 678 28.68 -12.85 -54.25
N VAL A 679 27.69 -13.06 -53.37
CA VAL A 679 27.60 -14.21 -52.50
C VAL A 679 26.60 -15.20 -53.07
N HIS A 680 27.03 -16.44 -53.25
CA HIS A 680 26.19 -17.54 -53.71
C HIS A 680 25.30 -18.06 -52.58
N ARG A 681 25.91 -18.38 -51.42
CA ARG A 681 25.21 -18.94 -50.26
C ARG A 681 25.95 -18.62 -48.96
N ILE A 682 25.15 -18.48 -47.88
CA ILE A 682 25.67 -18.41 -46.51
C ILE A 682 25.10 -19.60 -45.74
N GLY A 683 25.93 -20.31 -45.01
CA GLY A 683 25.51 -21.45 -44.18
C GLY A 683 26.15 -21.41 -42.80
N LEU A 684 25.51 -22.01 -41.83
CA LEU A 684 26.05 -22.24 -40.49
C LEU A 684 27.25 -23.18 -40.58
N LYS A 685 28.31 -22.89 -39.84
CA LYS A 685 29.48 -23.77 -39.66
C LYS A 685 29.43 -24.44 -38.30
N SER A 686 29.23 -23.68 -37.24
CA SER A 686 29.12 -24.20 -35.88
C SER A 686 28.28 -23.21 -35.03
N HIS A 687 27.56 -23.76 -34.09
CA HIS A 687 26.94 -22.94 -33.02
C HIS A 687 28.04 -22.38 -32.12
N GLY A 688 27.83 -21.25 -31.53
CA GLY A 688 28.73 -20.62 -30.59
C GLY A 688 28.04 -20.37 -29.25
N HIS A 689 28.84 -20.01 -28.27
CA HIS A 689 28.36 -19.69 -26.92
C HIS A 689 27.83 -18.27 -26.82
N SER A 690 27.14 -17.98 -25.70
CA SER A 690 26.69 -16.61 -25.36
C SER A 690 27.89 -15.66 -25.28
N THR A 691 27.73 -14.46 -25.86
CA THR A 691 28.71 -13.35 -25.74
C THR A 691 28.28 -12.29 -24.74
N LEU A 692 27.18 -12.54 -24.08
CA LEU A 692 26.71 -11.67 -22.99
C LEU A 692 27.29 -12.21 -21.69
N GLY A 693 27.80 -11.34 -20.83
CA GLY A 693 28.23 -11.70 -19.48
C GLY A 693 27.13 -12.36 -18.67
N GLY A 694 27.45 -12.81 -17.48
CA GLY A 694 26.48 -13.33 -16.53
C GLY A 694 25.33 -12.36 -16.30
N ARG A 695 24.27 -12.85 -15.68
CA ARG A 695 23.11 -12.03 -15.32
C ARG A 695 23.11 -11.80 -13.83
N GLU A 696 23.05 -10.54 -13.40
CA GLU A 696 22.85 -10.22 -12.00
C GLU A 696 21.48 -10.71 -11.54
N VAL A 697 21.46 -11.44 -10.43
CA VAL A 697 20.28 -12.01 -9.81
C VAL A 697 20.14 -11.44 -8.41
N TRP A 698 18.98 -10.91 -8.13
CA TRP A 698 18.64 -10.29 -6.86
C TRP A 698 17.51 -11.07 -6.18
N PHE A 699 17.55 -11.18 -4.87
CA PHE A 699 16.48 -11.80 -4.08
C PHE A 699 15.74 -10.73 -3.27
N ASP A 700 14.44 -10.66 -3.48
CA ASP A 700 13.55 -9.80 -2.72
C ASP A 700 12.86 -10.61 -1.61
N PRO A 701 13.22 -10.39 -0.32
CA PRO A 701 12.65 -11.11 0.81
C PRO A 701 11.19 -10.75 1.08
N ASP A 702 10.71 -9.58 0.63
CA ASP A 702 9.34 -9.14 0.89
C ASP A 702 8.32 -9.92 0.08
N VAL A 703 8.74 -10.40 -1.09
CA VAL A 703 7.91 -11.18 -2.01
C VAL A 703 8.39 -12.62 -2.18
N ASN A 704 9.51 -12.99 -1.55
CA ASN A 704 10.16 -14.31 -1.63
C ASN A 704 10.41 -14.77 -3.07
N ARG A 705 10.92 -13.85 -3.93
CA ARG A 705 11.24 -14.09 -5.31
C ARG A 705 12.61 -13.54 -5.70
N ILE A 706 13.19 -14.13 -6.71
CA ILE A 706 14.32 -13.50 -7.37
C ILE A 706 13.83 -12.56 -8.48
N ASN A 707 14.61 -11.54 -8.74
CA ASN A 707 14.38 -10.60 -9.82
C ASN A 707 15.71 -10.20 -10.49
N TYR A 708 15.58 -9.46 -11.59
CA TYR A 708 16.70 -8.95 -12.37
C TYR A 708 16.67 -7.42 -12.49
N ASP A 709 15.87 -6.78 -11.63
CA ASP A 709 15.54 -5.35 -11.66
C ASP A 709 16.17 -4.61 -10.45
N GLU A 710 17.23 -5.17 -9.87
CA GLU A 710 18.01 -4.58 -8.76
C GLU A 710 17.21 -4.36 -7.44
N HIS A 711 16.18 -5.21 -7.21
CA HIS A 711 15.40 -5.16 -5.96
C HIS A 711 15.85 -6.21 -4.95
N GLY A 712 16.08 -5.77 -3.70
CA GLY A 712 16.46 -6.65 -2.60
C GLY A 712 17.96 -6.91 -2.52
N ARG A 713 18.36 -8.14 -2.17
CA ARG A 713 19.76 -8.53 -1.96
C ARG A 713 20.36 -9.11 -3.22
N LEU A 714 21.51 -8.62 -3.69
CA LEU A 714 22.27 -9.20 -4.78
C LEU A 714 22.78 -10.59 -4.39
N LEU A 715 22.44 -11.60 -5.18
CA LEU A 715 22.96 -12.98 -5.04
C LEU A 715 24.25 -13.22 -5.84
N GLY A 716 24.56 -12.32 -6.79
CA GLY A 716 25.73 -12.39 -7.64
C GLY A 716 25.38 -12.45 -9.13
N GLU A 717 26.42 -12.62 -9.95
CA GLU A 717 26.31 -12.79 -11.40
C GLU A 717 26.19 -14.28 -11.75
N PHE A 718 25.13 -14.64 -12.47
CA PHE A 718 24.79 -16.01 -12.84
C PHE A 718 24.98 -16.25 -14.32
N ASN A 719 25.73 -17.30 -14.67
CA ASN A 719 25.83 -17.85 -16.00
C ASN A 719 24.78 -18.93 -16.24
N GLU A 720 24.71 -19.47 -17.45
CA GLU A 720 23.67 -20.41 -17.88
C GLU A 720 23.60 -21.70 -17.02
N ASP A 721 24.75 -22.17 -16.53
CA ASP A 721 24.87 -23.40 -15.73
C ASP A 721 24.78 -23.18 -14.21
N ASP A 722 24.69 -21.94 -13.77
CA ASP A 722 24.62 -21.60 -12.34
C ASP A 722 23.23 -21.89 -11.75
N ALA A 723 23.20 -22.18 -10.46
CA ALA A 723 21.99 -22.51 -9.72
C ALA A 723 21.92 -21.76 -8.38
N ILE A 724 20.76 -21.75 -7.77
CA ILE A 724 20.50 -21.14 -6.46
C ILE A 724 20.41 -22.23 -5.41
N LEU A 725 21.14 -22.10 -4.33
CA LEU A 725 21.01 -22.89 -3.11
C LEU A 725 19.99 -22.21 -2.18
N VAL A 726 19.04 -22.98 -1.69
CA VAL A 726 18.07 -22.57 -0.67
C VAL A 726 18.20 -23.47 0.55
N VAL A 727 18.37 -22.88 1.73
CA VAL A 727 18.40 -23.59 3.01
C VAL A 727 17.29 -23.02 3.90
N LEU A 728 16.44 -23.90 4.43
CA LEU A 728 15.31 -23.54 5.28
C LEU A 728 15.69 -23.59 6.77
N GLU A 729 14.94 -22.87 7.60
CA GLU A 729 15.09 -22.92 9.07
C GLU A 729 14.86 -24.34 9.64
N THR A 730 14.17 -25.21 8.90
CA THR A 730 13.96 -26.62 9.24
C THR A 730 15.20 -27.48 9.07
N GLY A 731 16.29 -26.94 8.49
CA GLY A 731 17.49 -27.72 8.15
C GLY A 731 17.33 -28.55 6.86
N GLU A 732 16.32 -28.28 6.08
CA GLU A 732 16.16 -28.77 4.72
C GLU A 732 16.83 -27.83 3.73
N PHE A 733 17.35 -28.38 2.63
CA PHE A 733 17.92 -27.61 1.53
C PHE A 733 17.54 -28.20 0.18
N TYR A 734 17.56 -27.37 -0.85
CA TYR A 734 17.42 -27.78 -2.25
C TYR A 734 18.14 -26.80 -3.18
N ILE A 735 18.36 -27.21 -4.41
CA ILE A 735 19.02 -26.42 -5.45
C ILE A 735 18.04 -26.24 -6.60
N THR A 736 17.87 -25.01 -7.06
CA THR A 736 16.94 -24.67 -8.12
C THR A 736 17.59 -23.76 -9.16
N ASN A 737 16.97 -23.64 -10.34
CA ASN A 737 17.39 -22.67 -11.33
C ASN A 737 17.02 -21.24 -10.88
N PHE A 738 17.62 -20.24 -11.52
CA PHE A 738 17.37 -18.82 -11.25
C PHE A 738 16.26 -18.23 -12.16
N ASP A 739 15.12 -18.91 -12.26
CA ASP A 739 13.94 -18.39 -12.97
C ASP A 739 13.16 -17.41 -12.05
N ALA A 740 12.95 -16.18 -12.49
CA ALA A 740 12.21 -15.17 -11.75
C ALA A 740 10.74 -15.55 -11.41
N ASN A 741 10.20 -16.58 -12.05
CA ASN A 741 8.89 -17.14 -11.71
C ASN A 741 8.91 -18.07 -10.49
N ASN A 742 10.08 -18.46 -9.99
CA ASN A 742 10.19 -19.27 -8.79
C ASN A 742 9.76 -18.46 -7.57
N HIS A 743 8.90 -19.06 -6.78
CA HIS A 743 8.52 -18.55 -5.46
C HIS A 743 9.18 -19.39 -4.39
N TYR A 744 9.77 -18.75 -3.40
CA TYR A 744 10.49 -19.40 -2.31
C TYR A 744 9.67 -19.36 -1.02
N GLU A 745 10.00 -20.21 -0.06
CA GLU A 745 9.28 -20.32 1.21
C GLU A 745 9.57 -19.14 2.14
N ASP A 746 8.66 -18.87 3.08
CA ASP A 746 8.79 -17.78 4.08
C ASP A 746 9.88 -18.06 5.13
N ASN A 747 10.25 -19.33 5.34
CA ASN A 747 11.21 -19.77 6.35
C ASN A 747 12.61 -20.02 5.79
N ILE A 748 13.05 -19.18 4.86
CA ILE A 748 14.41 -19.25 4.30
C ILE A 748 15.42 -18.77 5.33
N ARG A 749 16.43 -19.59 5.58
CA ARG A 749 17.61 -19.22 6.36
C ARG A 749 18.73 -18.65 5.48
N ILE A 750 18.98 -19.31 4.35
CA ILE A 750 20.03 -18.94 3.39
C ILE A 750 19.48 -19.10 1.97
N ILE A 751 19.72 -18.10 1.15
CA ILE A 751 19.55 -18.17 -0.31
C ILE A 751 20.74 -17.49 -0.97
N GLU A 752 21.45 -18.22 -1.83
CA GLU A 752 22.66 -17.73 -2.49
C GLU A 752 22.95 -18.49 -3.77
N LYS A 753 23.97 -18.04 -4.52
CA LYS A 753 24.51 -18.80 -5.64
C LYS A 753 25.10 -20.12 -5.15
N TRP A 754 24.71 -21.24 -5.77
CA TRP A 754 25.22 -22.54 -5.39
C TRP A 754 26.63 -22.77 -5.89
N GLU A 755 27.52 -23.14 -4.98
CA GLU A 755 28.89 -23.53 -5.24
C GLU A 755 29.10 -25.01 -4.80
N PRO A 756 29.39 -25.94 -5.74
CA PRO A 756 29.47 -27.38 -5.44
C PRO A 756 30.49 -27.74 -4.37
N GLU A 757 31.62 -27.05 -4.34
CA GLU A 757 32.75 -27.33 -3.46
C GLU A 757 32.73 -26.56 -2.13
N LYS A 758 31.75 -25.69 -1.93
CA LYS A 758 31.61 -24.87 -0.71
C LYS A 758 31.30 -25.78 0.48
N ALA A 759 32.19 -25.74 1.48
CA ALA A 759 32.06 -26.54 2.70
C ALA A 759 31.25 -25.76 3.74
N TRP A 760 30.19 -26.38 4.22
CA TRP A 760 29.33 -25.86 5.28
C TRP A 760 29.67 -26.53 6.62
N THR A 761 29.65 -25.75 7.69
CA THR A 761 29.83 -26.24 9.06
C THR A 761 28.54 -26.04 9.85
N ALA A 762 28.01 -27.11 10.42
CA ALA A 762 26.79 -27.08 11.20
C ALA A 762 26.97 -27.72 12.59
N VAL A 763 26.38 -27.11 13.61
CA VAL A 763 26.19 -27.69 14.93
C VAL A 763 24.74 -28.16 15.06
N VAL A 764 24.55 -29.45 15.19
CA VAL A 764 23.24 -30.11 15.19
C VAL A 764 22.98 -30.75 16.56
N VAL A 765 21.77 -30.60 17.06
CA VAL A 765 21.26 -31.29 18.25
C VAL A 765 20.54 -32.56 17.82
N ASP A 766 21.07 -33.72 18.20
CA ASP A 766 20.54 -35.01 17.82
C ASP A 766 19.61 -35.56 18.91
N ALA A 767 18.31 -35.51 18.65
CA ALA A 767 17.27 -35.99 19.60
C ALA A 767 17.28 -37.52 19.80
N ASP A 768 17.75 -38.28 18.79
CA ASP A 768 17.83 -39.75 18.89
C ASP A 768 18.92 -40.22 19.87
N ASN A 769 19.88 -39.34 20.15
CA ASN A 769 21.02 -39.64 20.99
C ASN A 769 21.10 -38.77 22.24
N GLY A 770 19.97 -38.56 22.90
CA GLY A 770 19.91 -37.82 24.17
C GLY A 770 20.06 -36.32 24.10
N GLY A 771 19.88 -35.74 22.90
CA GLY A 771 19.94 -34.28 22.70
C GLY A 771 21.37 -33.71 22.69
N PHE A 772 22.38 -34.56 22.49
CA PHE A 772 23.76 -34.07 22.42
C PHE A 772 24.06 -33.26 21.16
N TYR A 773 25.06 -32.40 21.25
CA TYR A 773 25.49 -31.52 20.19
C TYR A 773 26.55 -32.22 19.30
N TYR A 774 26.34 -32.21 18.00
CA TYR A 774 27.24 -32.77 17.00
C TYR A 774 27.70 -31.71 16.04
N LEU A 775 29.02 -31.68 15.80
CA LEU A 775 29.62 -30.86 14.75
C LEU A 775 29.75 -31.66 13.49
N LYS A 776 29.35 -31.10 12.38
CA LYS A 776 29.51 -31.71 11.03
C LYS A 776 29.93 -30.68 10.01
N ARG A 777 30.76 -31.13 9.05
CA ARG A 777 31.16 -30.34 7.88
C ARG A 777 30.80 -31.11 6.63
N PHE A 778 30.17 -30.45 5.67
CA PHE A 778 29.67 -31.10 4.46
C PHE A 778 29.50 -30.09 3.31
N CYS A 779 29.49 -30.61 2.05
CA CYS A 779 29.07 -29.85 0.87
C CYS A 779 27.60 -30.16 0.57
N MET A 780 26.88 -29.20 0.04
CA MET A 780 25.49 -29.36 -0.40
C MET A 780 25.46 -29.87 -1.83
N GLU A 781 25.06 -31.13 -2.03
CA GLU A 781 25.04 -31.80 -3.32
C GLU A 781 23.87 -31.30 -4.19
N ALA A 782 24.08 -31.31 -5.52
CA ALA A 782 23.06 -30.93 -6.51
C ALA A 782 21.79 -31.81 -6.38
N THR A 783 20.69 -31.19 -5.96
CA THR A 783 19.40 -31.88 -5.83
C THR A 783 18.26 -30.90 -6.01
N GLN A 784 17.26 -31.28 -6.81
CA GLN A 784 16.02 -30.54 -6.97
C GLN A 784 14.95 -30.93 -5.93
N ARG A 785 15.20 -32.01 -5.16
CA ARG A 785 14.29 -32.43 -4.09
C ARG A 785 14.81 -31.92 -2.76
N LYS A 786 13.92 -31.52 -1.89
CA LYS A 786 14.28 -31.15 -0.51
C LYS A 786 14.99 -32.29 0.17
N GLN A 787 16.16 -32.03 0.73
CA GLN A 787 16.99 -32.94 1.51
C GLN A 787 17.28 -32.31 2.86
N SER A 788 17.36 -33.12 3.92
CA SER A 788 17.72 -32.62 5.24
C SER A 788 19.13 -33.02 5.61
N PHE A 789 19.91 -32.08 6.13
CA PHE A 789 21.19 -32.39 6.76
C PHE A 789 21.06 -32.73 8.26
N LEU A 790 19.86 -32.68 8.82
CA LEU A 790 19.57 -33.01 10.22
C LEU A 790 19.26 -34.50 10.45
N GLY A 791 19.00 -35.27 9.37
CA GLY A 791 18.53 -36.67 9.45
C GLY A 791 17.01 -36.78 9.53
N ASP A 792 16.49 -37.97 9.82
CA ASP A 792 15.05 -38.29 9.67
C ASP A 792 14.19 -37.91 10.88
N ASN A 793 14.78 -37.59 12.03
CA ASN A 793 14.01 -37.24 13.23
C ASN A 793 13.55 -35.78 13.21
N PRO A 794 12.26 -35.51 13.24
CA PRO A 794 11.71 -34.13 13.20
C PRO A 794 12.04 -33.27 14.45
N LYS A 795 12.58 -33.90 15.52
CA LYS A 795 13.03 -33.16 16.73
C LYS A 795 14.50 -32.72 16.63
N ASN A 796 15.22 -33.13 15.60
CA ASN A 796 16.56 -32.65 15.34
C ASN A 796 16.52 -31.19 14.91
N ARG A 797 17.47 -30.41 15.40
CA ARG A 797 17.59 -29.00 15.03
C ARG A 797 19.07 -28.62 14.87
N PHE A 798 19.35 -27.67 14.07
CA PHE A 798 20.67 -27.04 14.06
C PHE A 798 20.66 -25.77 14.94
N VAL A 799 21.78 -25.50 15.54
CA VAL A 799 21.98 -24.31 16.39
C VAL A 799 22.83 -23.29 15.67
N LEU A 800 23.73 -23.74 14.83
CA LEU A 800 24.63 -22.92 14.04
C LEU A 800 24.81 -23.54 12.66
N LEU A 801 24.83 -22.70 11.64
CA LEU A 801 25.18 -23.04 10.26
C LEU A 801 26.00 -21.89 9.71
N THR A 802 27.23 -22.19 9.26
CA THR A 802 28.16 -21.19 8.71
C THR A 802 28.91 -21.75 7.51
N ASP A 803 29.26 -20.88 6.59
CA ASP A 803 30.09 -21.14 5.40
C ASP A 803 31.52 -20.56 5.56
N THR A 804 31.85 -20.02 6.73
CA THR A 804 33.17 -19.48 7.02
C THR A 804 34.23 -20.54 6.71
N PRO A 805 35.32 -20.22 5.97
CA PRO A 805 36.29 -21.21 5.53
C PRO A 805 37.02 -21.92 6.66
N PHE A 806 37.37 -21.26 7.73
CA PHE A 806 38.05 -21.80 8.90
C PHE A 806 37.27 -21.49 10.19
N PRO A 807 36.09 -22.12 10.39
CA PRO A 807 35.19 -21.67 11.46
C PRO A 807 35.71 -22.10 12.83
N ARG A 808 35.75 -21.13 13.75
CA ARG A 808 36.05 -21.36 15.17
C ARG A 808 34.77 -21.18 15.99
N LEU A 809 34.53 -22.11 16.88
CA LEU A 809 33.31 -22.14 17.67
C LEU A 809 33.64 -22.08 19.16
N GLU A 810 32.98 -21.17 19.87
CA GLU A 810 32.98 -21.16 21.33
C GLU A 810 31.71 -21.83 21.84
N VAL A 811 31.93 -22.80 22.73
CA VAL A 811 30.86 -23.58 23.38
C VAL A 811 30.81 -23.16 24.84
N THR A 812 29.72 -22.52 25.25
CA THR A 812 29.45 -22.20 26.65
C THR A 812 28.57 -23.29 27.29
N PHE A 813 28.81 -23.59 28.52
CA PHE A 813 28.15 -24.67 29.24
C PHE A 813 27.04 -24.14 30.18
N GLY A 814 25.96 -24.91 30.31
CA GLY A 814 24.78 -24.58 31.10
C GLY A 814 24.39 -25.67 32.07
N GLY A 815 23.25 -25.53 32.74
CA GLY A 815 22.72 -26.51 33.67
C GLY A 815 23.72 -26.91 34.76
N ASN A 816 23.97 -28.21 34.87
CA ASN A 816 24.92 -28.76 35.85
C ASN A 816 26.39 -28.43 35.55
N ASP A 817 26.68 -28.07 34.30
CA ASP A 817 28.04 -27.82 33.82
C ASP A 817 28.37 -26.30 33.65
N ALA A 818 27.50 -25.41 34.11
CA ALA A 818 27.66 -23.94 33.99
C ALA A 818 28.93 -23.38 34.66
N HIS A 819 29.61 -24.14 35.50
CA HIS A 819 30.87 -23.79 36.18
C HIS A 819 32.12 -24.01 35.32
N ARG A 820 31.95 -24.62 34.13
CA ARG A 820 33.08 -24.93 33.22
C ARG A 820 33.46 -23.69 32.39
N GLU A 821 34.76 -23.57 32.13
CA GLU A 821 35.25 -22.56 31.19
C GLU A 821 34.75 -22.86 29.77
N PRO A 822 34.46 -21.83 28.94
CA PRO A 822 34.06 -22.01 27.56
C PRO A 822 35.11 -22.84 26.78
N MET A 823 34.64 -23.73 25.93
CA MET A 823 35.50 -24.55 25.07
C MET A 823 35.56 -23.96 23.65
N VAL A 824 36.76 -23.65 23.18
CA VAL A 824 36.97 -23.21 21.81
C VAL A 824 37.34 -24.39 20.94
N VAL A 825 36.66 -24.53 19.78
CA VAL A 825 36.84 -25.64 18.84
C VAL A 825 37.13 -25.07 17.45
N ASP A 826 38.28 -25.43 16.87
CA ASP A 826 38.54 -25.26 15.46
C ASP A 826 37.81 -26.37 14.71
N ALA A 827 36.84 -26.04 13.85
CA ALA A 827 35.99 -27.02 13.21
C ALA A 827 36.72 -27.81 12.14
N GLU A 828 37.76 -27.25 11.53
CA GLU A 828 38.55 -27.95 10.52
C GLU A 828 39.44 -29.01 11.12
N GLU A 829 40.09 -28.73 12.24
CA GLU A 829 40.91 -29.69 12.97
C GLU A 829 40.04 -30.76 13.67
N PHE A 830 38.83 -30.36 14.07
CA PHE A 830 37.93 -31.26 14.79
C PHE A 830 37.29 -32.33 13.90
N ILE A 831 36.82 -31.95 12.67
CA ILE A 831 36.16 -32.88 11.75
C ILE A 831 36.43 -32.52 10.27
N ALA A 832 36.82 -33.51 9.46
CA ALA A 832 36.92 -33.33 8.01
C ALA A 832 35.56 -33.23 7.33
N VAL A 833 35.51 -32.63 6.15
CA VAL A 833 34.29 -32.53 5.30
C VAL A 833 33.84 -33.96 4.92
N LYS A 834 32.54 -34.25 5.09
CA LYS A 834 31.92 -35.53 4.75
C LYS A 834 30.60 -35.26 4.02
N GLY A 835 29.90 -36.30 3.57
CA GLY A 835 28.59 -36.16 2.94
C GLY A 835 27.57 -35.60 3.93
N PHE A 836 26.60 -34.80 3.43
CA PHE A 836 25.61 -34.07 4.25
C PHE A 836 24.74 -35.01 5.10
N LYS A 837 24.58 -36.29 4.76
CA LYS A 837 23.88 -37.31 5.54
C LYS A 837 24.68 -37.86 6.71
N ALA A 838 25.98 -37.57 6.79
CA ALA A 838 26.82 -38.05 7.88
C ALA A 838 26.36 -37.44 9.23
N LYS A 839 26.39 -38.25 10.30
CA LYS A 839 25.92 -37.86 11.65
C LYS A 839 26.74 -36.74 12.28
N GLY A 840 28.02 -36.60 11.86
CA GLY A 840 28.96 -35.69 12.51
C GLY A 840 29.70 -36.32 13.69
N LYS A 841 30.53 -35.52 14.37
CA LYS A 841 31.29 -35.88 15.54
C LYS A 841 30.72 -35.17 16.76
N ARG A 842 30.49 -35.88 17.89
CA ARG A 842 29.97 -35.30 19.11
C ARG A 842 30.90 -34.20 19.60
N LEU A 843 30.33 -33.00 19.85
CA LEU A 843 31.07 -31.83 20.23
C LEU A 843 31.50 -31.92 21.71
N THR A 844 30.56 -32.28 22.59
CA THR A 844 30.78 -32.47 24.03
C THR A 844 29.77 -33.42 24.61
N THR A 845 30.04 -33.91 25.85
CA THR A 845 29.13 -34.70 26.69
C THR A 845 28.46 -33.89 27.78
N PHE A 846 28.85 -32.63 27.92
CA PHE A 846 28.36 -31.70 28.94
C PHE A 846 27.13 -30.90 28.44
N ASP A 847 26.38 -30.35 29.39
CA ASP A 847 25.22 -29.52 29.07
C ASP A 847 25.69 -28.20 28.40
N VAL A 848 25.24 -27.94 27.17
CA VAL A 848 25.61 -26.75 26.38
C VAL A 848 24.53 -25.70 26.52
N GLU A 849 24.91 -24.49 26.91
CA GLU A 849 24.03 -23.35 26.96
C GLU A 849 23.93 -22.66 25.56
N LYS A 850 25.10 -22.38 24.97
CA LYS A 850 25.16 -21.65 23.69
C LYS A 850 26.39 -22.08 22.88
N VAL A 851 26.28 -22.01 21.58
CA VAL A 851 27.40 -22.11 20.63
C VAL A 851 27.44 -20.83 19.81
N THR A 852 28.59 -20.16 19.80
CA THR A 852 28.83 -18.94 19.06
C THR A 852 30.01 -19.12 18.12
N GLU A 853 29.94 -18.49 16.96
CA GLU A 853 31.05 -18.44 16.03
C GLU A 853 31.99 -17.29 16.43
N LEU A 854 33.29 -17.60 16.42
CA LEU A 854 34.37 -16.65 16.67
C LEU A 854 35.05 -16.30 15.34
N GLU A 855 35.70 -15.16 15.28
CA GLU A 855 36.48 -14.76 14.12
C GLU A 855 37.56 -15.81 13.81
N PRO A 856 37.72 -16.17 12.52
CA PRO A 856 38.71 -17.15 12.09
C PRO A 856 40.12 -16.57 12.26
N LEU A 857 41.07 -17.41 12.64
CA LEU A 857 42.50 -17.05 12.74
C LEU A 857 43.22 -17.15 11.40
N ARG A 858 42.62 -17.78 10.40
CA ARG A 858 43.16 -18.03 9.06
C ARG A 858 42.17 -17.55 8.03
N PHE A 859 42.71 -16.96 6.94
CA PHE A 859 41.89 -16.55 5.78
C PHE A 859 42.36 -17.32 4.54
N PRO A 860 41.42 -17.66 3.60
CA PRO A 860 41.84 -18.32 2.36
C PRO A 860 42.73 -17.36 1.55
N LYS A 861 43.80 -17.87 0.98
CA LYS A 861 44.59 -17.09 0.01
C LYS A 861 43.70 -16.68 -1.17
N PRO A 862 43.73 -15.42 -1.65
CA PRO A 862 43.06 -15.05 -2.88
C PRO A 862 43.56 -15.92 -4.03
N PRO A 863 42.69 -16.26 -5.01
CA PRO A 863 43.11 -17.03 -6.19
C PRO A 863 44.27 -16.31 -6.87
N ALA A 864 45.37 -17.04 -7.12
CA ALA A 864 46.54 -16.51 -7.82
C ALA A 864 46.13 -16.11 -9.25
N ASP A 865 46.35 -14.86 -9.64
CA ASP A 865 46.40 -14.49 -11.05
C ASP A 865 47.53 -15.25 -11.71
N ASP A 866 47.25 -15.94 -12.83
CA ASP A 866 48.16 -16.83 -13.57
C ASP A 866 49.40 -16.14 -14.17
N ASN A 867 49.93 -15.07 -13.57
CA ASN A 867 51.06 -14.31 -14.08
C ASN A 867 51.98 -13.78 -13.00
N ASP A 868 52.38 -14.52 -11.97
CA ASP A 868 53.52 -14.08 -11.17
C ASP A 868 54.35 -15.27 -10.63
N ASN A 869 55.63 -15.11 -10.74
CA ASN A 869 56.65 -16.03 -10.29
C ASN A 869 56.65 -16.17 -8.75
N GLU A 870 56.96 -17.37 -8.29
CA GLU A 870 57.15 -17.73 -6.90
C GLU A 870 58.20 -16.85 -6.21
N GLU A 871 57.76 -16.04 -5.21
CA GLU A 871 58.62 -15.61 -4.10
C GLU A 871 57.89 -15.94 -2.79
N ASP A 872 58.61 -16.60 -1.87
CA ASP A 872 58.21 -17.06 -0.57
C ASP A 872 57.69 -15.88 0.31
N ASP A 873 56.40 -15.86 0.65
CA ASP A 873 55.83 -14.95 1.62
C ASP A 873 55.63 -15.64 2.98
N GLU A 874 56.27 -15.06 4.02
CA GLU A 874 56.03 -15.40 5.40
C GLU A 874 54.66 -14.90 5.87
N PRO A 875 54.06 -15.52 6.90
CA PRO A 875 52.71 -15.15 7.39
C PRO A 875 52.69 -13.73 7.98
N VAL A 876 51.69 -12.95 7.63
CA VAL A 876 51.43 -11.59 8.10
C VAL A 876 51.06 -11.61 9.57
N ASP A 877 51.87 -10.93 10.42
CA ASP A 877 51.68 -10.75 11.85
C ASP A 877 50.70 -9.54 12.11
N LEU A 878 49.51 -9.83 12.59
CA LEU A 878 48.45 -8.82 12.84
C LEU A 878 48.69 -7.90 14.06
N ASP A 879 49.74 -8.12 14.86
CA ASP A 879 50.03 -7.31 16.03
C ASP A 879 50.76 -6.00 15.73
N ARG A 880 51.05 -5.70 14.44
CA ARG A 880 51.83 -4.52 14.06
C ARG A 880 51.01 -3.23 13.95
N ASP A 881 49.69 -3.30 13.89
CA ASP A 881 48.82 -2.16 13.62
C ASP A 881 47.86 -1.78 14.77
N ALA A 882 48.13 -2.25 15.98
CA ALA A 882 47.37 -1.87 17.18
C ALA A 882 47.54 -0.38 17.50
N GLY A 883 46.66 0.45 16.94
CA GLY A 883 46.62 1.91 17.16
C GLY A 883 46.17 2.76 15.96
N LYS A 884 46.00 2.16 14.79
CA LYS A 884 45.54 2.89 13.60
C LYS A 884 44.02 2.73 13.39
N SER A 885 43.34 3.74 12.86
CA SER A 885 41.93 3.62 12.50
C SER A 885 41.78 2.75 11.24
N GLN A 886 40.67 2.04 11.10
CA GLN A 886 40.35 1.21 9.91
C GLN A 886 40.58 1.96 8.59
N GLN A 887 40.29 3.27 8.56
CA GLN A 887 40.45 4.09 7.35
C GLN A 887 41.92 4.33 7.01
N GLN A 888 42.77 4.52 8.00
CA GLN A 888 44.20 4.71 7.80
C GLN A 888 44.91 3.44 7.29
N VAL A 889 44.44 2.28 7.69
CA VAL A 889 44.93 0.99 7.21
C VAL A 889 44.52 0.76 5.74
N ILE A 890 43.29 1.11 5.38
CA ILE A 890 42.79 1.00 4.01
C ILE A 890 43.52 1.97 3.07
N ASP A 891 43.76 3.20 3.49
CA ASP A 891 44.46 4.23 2.70
C ASP A 891 45.94 3.86 2.46
N GLU A 892 46.63 3.24 3.42
CA GLU A 892 47.99 2.70 3.25
C GLU A 892 48.03 1.47 2.34
N MET A 893 47.04 0.56 2.41
CA MET A 893 46.98 -0.64 1.56
C MET A 893 46.59 -0.34 0.09
N THR A 894 45.84 0.73 -0.13
CA THR A 894 45.33 1.08 -1.48
C THR A 894 46.19 2.15 -2.16
N GLY A 895 47.16 2.78 -1.47
CA GLY A 895 48.01 3.82 -2.04
C GLY A 895 47.25 5.11 -2.41
N GLN A 896 46.03 5.31 -1.92
CA GLN A 896 45.25 6.52 -2.15
C GLN A 896 45.58 7.59 -1.15
N LEU A 897 46.24 8.65 -1.61
CA LEU A 897 46.44 9.89 -0.85
C LEU A 897 45.11 10.68 -0.84
N ASN A 898 44.65 11.02 0.36
CA ASN A 898 43.51 11.93 0.53
C ASN A 898 43.83 13.32 -0.03
N LEU A 899 43.14 13.73 -1.09
CA LEU A 899 43.31 15.00 -1.81
C LEU A 899 42.74 16.22 -1.05
N PHE A 900 42.25 16.07 0.18
CA PHE A 900 41.50 17.10 0.90
C PHE A 900 42.07 17.50 2.28
N THR A 901 43.29 17.16 2.63
CA THR A 901 43.94 17.64 3.84
C THR A 901 45.22 18.40 3.49
N ASP A 902 45.23 19.70 3.66
CA ASP A 902 46.44 20.48 3.76
C ASP A 902 47.22 20.08 5.03
N GLY A 903 48.55 20.04 4.90
CA GLY A 903 49.44 19.49 5.92
C GLY A 903 49.48 20.19 7.30
N ASN A 904 48.40 20.85 7.71
CA ASN A 904 48.25 21.54 9.01
C ASN A 904 46.85 21.42 9.62
N GLY A 905 46.20 20.29 9.53
CA GLY A 905 45.19 19.85 10.50
C GLY A 905 43.93 20.72 10.76
N ASP A 906 43.63 21.73 9.94
CA ASP A 906 42.45 22.56 10.11
C ASP A 906 41.44 22.36 8.99
N ASN A 907 40.23 21.93 9.37
CA ASN A 907 39.06 21.83 8.48
C ASN A 907 38.61 23.24 8.04
N VAL A 908 38.59 23.51 6.74
CA VAL A 908 37.89 24.64 6.16
C VAL A 908 36.65 24.13 5.45
N LEU A 909 35.51 24.43 6.04
CA LEU A 909 34.20 24.38 5.40
C LEU A 909 33.92 25.75 4.77
N GLU A 910 33.64 25.80 3.47
CA GLU A 910 32.70 26.68 2.83
C GLU A 910 31.79 25.88 1.86
#